data_9e64729fd505fc0a1d7b4db2bc47431b
#
_entry.id   9e64729fd505fc0a1d7b4db2bc47431b
#
_cell.length_a   1.000
_cell.length_b   1.000
_cell.length_c   1.000
_cell.angle_alpha   90.00
_cell.angle_beta   90.00
_cell.angle_gamma   90.00
#
_symmetry.space_group_name_H-M   'P 1'
#
loop_
_entity.id
_entity.type
_entity.pdbx_description
1 polymer ?
#
loop_
_entity_poly.entity_id
_entity_poly.type
_entity_poly.pdbx_seq_one_letter_code
_entity_poly.pdbx_strand_id
1 'polypeptide(L)'
;MGLSVADRGSHDALFDKPFVDADEWRDEPVRHRFVHGGFEGTDARFAVYFPPPERYQGRFFQPLMPVSGTEYGAASGALTQVAGLGGYIGFCSDSGAYLVESNLGSLTPFPGDDTSIVMHRTSAAVARHSRRLAAEMYGDHRAYGYVYGGSGGAFKTMSCVENHYDVWDGALPFVPGHPKAMPTTLIAPSHLVRVLGDRVANVVDALDPGGSGDMFEGLSAEQRAALAELTRLGYDPRIWFDVDRIAAQYQGGVWSMLVDGIVRGDPRYFEDFWTLPGYLGADDASLARARVTADVTVSRLLGRKEATSLGLRLPLSMLVDEWADAPVAICIQGLPDVDLRGTMLEITSGVAAGRRLNVVDRAGDVVVIGYGVGNVAGLKDVAAGDSAHLDNSIYLAAGTHHRHVVHPDFRQWDQFHVNGRPIYPQRPAHHVGPMPARQTGRFACKMLVVSCLMDEAAVPVGADYYRRLIADHLGDRIHDQYRIWFIDNAMHTTPVVQRGDPRPVRTTRVVSYLGVVHQGLRDLVAWVEHGVDPPDSTQYRIADGQVIVPPTAAERKGVQPVPTLTVDGRDRIDIRVGDTVTFVGTAEVPPGAGPIVEVEWDFDGSGEYPRKRTQIDGGEGPLSRVCYTVEHTFTEAGTYFPAMRVTSQREGRPDSLYGRIQNIARVRVVVGHRAS
;
A
#
# COMPACT_ATOMS: atom_id res chain seq x y z
N MET A 1 -9.09 16.60 37.84
CA MET A 1 -8.18 17.75 37.68
C MET A 1 -8.12 18.09 36.20
N GLY A 2 -8.81 19.18 35.82
CA GLY A 2 -8.86 19.62 34.43
C GLY A 2 -7.48 20.09 33.97
N LEU A 3 -6.95 19.48 32.91
CA LEU A 3 -5.83 20.04 32.16
C LEU A 3 -6.35 21.30 31.47
N SER A 4 -5.92 22.44 31.94
CA SER A 4 -6.05 23.73 31.27
C SER A 4 -5.41 23.58 29.87
N VAL A 5 -6.21 23.64 28.83
CA VAL A 5 -5.77 23.84 27.46
C VAL A 5 -5.24 25.26 27.38
N ALA A 6 -4.01 25.45 27.82
CA ALA A 6 -3.29 26.67 27.55
C ALA A 6 -2.94 26.66 26.05
N ASP A 7 -3.53 27.59 25.36
CA ASP A 7 -3.21 28.03 24.01
C ASP A 7 -1.68 28.12 23.82
N ARG A 8 -1.11 27.05 23.26
CA ARG A 8 0.23 27.00 22.72
C ARG A 8 0.14 26.58 21.29
N GLY A 9 -0.44 27.42 20.47
CA GLY A 9 -0.10 27.40 19.07
C GLY A 9 1.41 27.53 18.97
N SER A 10 2.14 26.42 18.87
CA SER A 10 3.60 26.46 18.83
C SER A 10 4.00 27.17 17.55
N HIS A 11 4.38 28.43 17.70
CA HIS A 11 4.98 29.22 16.66
C HIS A 11 6.30 28.54 16.25
N ASP A 12 6.36 28.04 15.02
CA ASP A 12 7.55 27.41 14.47
C ASP A 12 8.31 28.44 13.63
N ALA A 13 9.37 29.01 14.23
CA ALA A 13 10.16 30.06 13.61
C ALA A 13 10.74 29.70 12.24
N LEU A 14 10.87 28.38 11.93
CA LEU A 14 11.34 27.92 10.64
C LEU A 14 10.36 28.28 9.50
N PHE A 15 9.06 28.42 9.81
CA PHE A 15 7.99 28.64 8.83
C PHE A 15 7.27 29.99 8.99
N ASP A 16 7.96 31.00 9.52
CA ASP A 16 7.35 32.31 9.81
C ASP A 16 7.14 33.19 8.59
N LYS A 17 7.89 32.94 7.52
CA LYS A 17 7.92 33.77 6.32
C LYS A 17 7.41 33.04 5.10
N PRO A 18 6.08 32.84 4.99
CA PRO A 18 5.50 32.27 3.78
C PRO A 18 5.60 33.27 2.62
N PHE A 19 5.80 32.76 1.42
CA PHE A 19 5.70 33.51 0.17
C PHE A 19 4.81 32.79 -0.83
N VAL A 20 4.22 33.53 -1.75
CA VAL A 20 3.44 33.05 -2.87
C VAL A 20 4.16 33.44 -4.16
N ASP A 21 4.39 32.51 -5.06
CA ASP A 21 5.03 32.71 -6.35
C ASP A 21 4.11 32.43 -7.55
N ALA A 22 2.96 31.76 -7.32
CA ALA A 22 1.90 31.63 -8.30
C ALA A 22 0.51 31.76 -7.64
N ASP A 23 -0.40 32.49 -8.31
CA ASP A 23 -1.79 32.67 -7.88
C ASP A 23 -2.64 32.90 -9.13
N GLU A 24 -3.37 31.85 -9.57
CA GLU A 24 -4.09 31.86 -10.83
C GLU A 24 -5.34 30.97 -10.79
N TRP A 25 -6.29 31.24 -11.68
CA TRP A 25 -7.43 30.38 -11.90
C TRP A 25 -7.12 29.33 -12.99
N ARG A 26 -7.47 28.07 -12.73
CA ARG A 26 -7.36 26.94 -13.64
C ARG A 26 -8.72 26.29 -13.83
N ASP A 27 -9.00 25.82 -15.04
CA ASP A 27 -10.29 25.19 -15.37
C ASP A 27 -10.22 23.64 -15.35
N GLU A 28 -9.01 23.07 -15.40
CA GLU A 28 -8.78 21.63 -15.38
C GLU A 28 -8.12 21.17 -14.08
N PRO A 29 -8.47 19.97 -13.54
CA PRO A 29 -9.52 19.02 -13.97
C PRO A 29 -10.94 19.50 -13.63
N VAL A 30 -11.07 20.48 -12.77
CA VAL A 30 -12.29 21.25 -12.43
C VAL A 30 -11.85 22.66 -12.11
N ARG A 31 -12.73 23.65 -12.28
CA ARG A 31 -12.39 25.05 -11.99
C ARG A 31 -11.95 25.24 -10.54
N HIS A 32 -10.75 25.81 -10.35
CA HIS A 32 -10.16 26.11 -9.04
C HIS A 32 -9.18 27.29 -9.12
N ARG A 33 -8.98 27.98 -8.00
CA ARG A 33 -7.86 28.91 -7.81
C ARG A 33 -6.66 28.12 -7.30
N PHE A 34 -5.58 28.15 -8.05
CA PHE A 34 -4.32 27.54 -7.69
C PHE A 34 -3.40 28.57 -7.04
N VAL A 35 -2.88 28.25 -5.84
CA VAL A 35 -1.90 29.08 -5.15
C VAL A 35 -0.69 28.21 -4.82
N HIS A 36 0.48 28.63 -5.28
CA HIS A 36 1.75 27.97 -5.02
C HIS A 36 2.70 28.89 -4.28
N GLY A 37 3.60 28.32 -3.47
CA GLY A 37 4.58 29.07 -2.74
C GLY A 37 5.44 28.19 -1.80
N GLY A 38 6.04 28.82 -0.82
CA GLY A 38 6.91 28.16 0.14
C GLY A 38 7.17 28.97 1.38
N PHE A 39 8.25 28.66 2.08
CA PHE A 39 8.71 29.42 3.27
C PHE A 39 10.17 29.81 3.08
N GLU A 40 10.47 31.12 3.24
CA GLU A 40 11.82 31.67 3.07
C GLU A 40 12.84 30.93 3.94
N GLY A 41 14.01 30.65 3.38
CA GLY A 41 15.10 29.98 4.10
C GLY A 41 14.90 28.48 4.31
N THR A 42 13.89 27.89 3.65
CA THR A 42 13.60 26.44 3.70
C THR A 42 13.41 25.86 2.31
N ASP A 43 13.47 24.51 2.22
CA ASP A 43 13.08 23.76 1.03
C ASP A 43 11.56 23.49 0.95
N ALA A 44 10.78 23.93 1.93
CA ALA A 44 9.36 23.69 1.99
C ALA A 44 8.62 24.42 0.88
N ARG A 45 7.82 23.66 0.12
CA ARG A 45 6.94 24.16 -0.94
C ARG A 45 5.53 23.61 -0.70
N PHE A 46 4.53 24.42 -1.09
CA PHE A 46 3.12 24.05 -0.98
C PHE A 46 2.35 24.39 -2.24
N ALA A 47 1.27 23.66 -2.47
CA ALA A 47 0.26 23.92 -3.47
C ALA A 47 -1.12 23.84 -2.82
N VAL A 48 -1.97 24.84 -3.08
CA VAL A 48 -3.35 24.88 -2.57
C VAL A 48 -4.31 25.08 -3.73
N TYR A 49 -5.39 24.30 -3.75
CA TYR A 49 -6.37 24.28 -4.84
C TYR A 49 -7.76 24.62 -4.26
N PHE A 50 -8.17 25.86 -4.42
CA PHE A 50 -9.42 26.38 -3.86
C PHE A 50 -10.58 26.22 -4.84
N PRO A 51 -11.68 25.52 -4.48
CA PRO A 51 -12.88 25.51 -5.31
C PRO A 51 -13.52 26.91 -5.40
N PRO A 52 -14.38 27.18 -6.40
CA PRO A 52 -15.18 28.40 -6.42
C PRO A 52 -16.03 28.54 -5.15
N PRO A 53 -16.35 29.78 -4.70
CA PRO A 53 -17.07 30.03 -3.45
C PRO A 53 -18.39 29.27 -3.28
N GLU A 54 -19.12 29.06 -4.37
CA GLU A 54 -20.39 28.34 -4.36
C GLU A 54 -20.25 26.83 -4.11
N ARG A 55 -19.04 26.28 -4.21
CA ARG A 55 -18.73 24.87 -3.91
C ARG A 55 -18.06 24.69 -2.55
N TYR A 56 -17.54 25.75 -1.96
CA TYR A 56 -16.80 25.67 -0.71
C TYR A 56 -17.74 25.56 0.50
N GLN A 57 -17.43 24.65 1.43
CA GLN A 57 -18.24 24.37 2.61
C GLN A 57 -17.44 24.49 3.94
N GLY A 58 -16.39 25.29 3.98
CA GLY A 58 -15.67 25.59 5.23
C GLY A 58 -14.65 24.53 5.67
N ARG A 59 -14.08 23.75 4.76
CA ARG A 59 -13.12 22.70 5.11
C ARG A 59 -11.98 22.51 4.10
N PHE A 60 -10.91 21.81 4.54
CA PHE A 60 -9.85 21.35 3.64
C PHE A 60 -9.47 19.91 3.89
N PHE A 61 -8.94 19.28 2.85
CA PHE A 61 -8.31 17.97 2.88
C PHE A 61 -6.82 18.10 2.58
N GLN A 62 -5.98 17.46 3.42
CA GLN A 62 -4.52 17.49 3.29
C GLN A 62 -3.97 16.07 3.19
N PRO A 63 -3.72 15.57 1.96
CA PRO A 63 -3.02 14.32 1.74
C PRO A 63 -1.54 14.43 2.13
N LEU A 64 -1.03 13.39 2.78
CA LEU A 64 0.38 13.26 3.10
C LEU A 64 0.99 12.10 2.31
N MET A 65 1.98 12.43 1.49
CA MET A 65 2.64 11.47 0.63
C MET A 65 3.58 10.55 1.41
N PRO A 66 3.81 9.30 0.96
CA PRO A 66 4.75 8.38 1.61
C PRO A 66 6.18 8.92 1.62
N VAL A 67 6.57 9.65 0.57
CA VAL A 67 7.89 10.27 0.41
C VAL A 67 7.75 11.77 0.19
N SER A 68 8.80 12.54 0.48
CA SER A 68 8.93 13.97 0.18
C SER A 68 9.42 14.19 -1.27
N GLY A 69 9.57 15.43 -1.66
CA GLY A 69 10.20 15.82 -2.92
C GLY A 69 9.32 16.61 -3.88
N THR A 70 7.99 16.49 -3.79
CA THR A 70 7.06 17.24 -4.65
C THR A 70 5.81 17.65 -3.89
N GLU A 71 5.30 18.84 -4.17
CA GLU A 71 4.04 19.41 -3.70
C GLU A 71 2.87 19.16 -4.67
N TYR A 72 3.08 18.32 -5.68
CA TYR A 72 2.06 17.97 -6.68
C TYR A 72 1.68 16.49 -6.66
N GLY A 73 2.14 15.75 -5.67
CA GLY A 73 2.04 14.29 -5.64
C GLY A 73 0.60 13.77 -5.63
N ALA A 74 -0.29 14.40 -4.88
CA ALA A 74 -1.69 14.02 -4.83
C ALA A 74 -2.46 14.57 -6.05
N ALA A 75 -2.24 15.82 -6.46
CA ALA A 75 -2.90 16.40 -7.63
C ALA A 75 -2.56 15.65 -8.91
N SER A 76 -1.31 15.22 -9.08
CA SER A 76 -0.89 14.42 -10.24
C SER A 76 -1.44 12.98 -10.23
N GLY A 77 -1.91 12.49 -9.09
CA GLY A 77 -2.33 11.10 -8.92
C GLY A 77 -1.20 10.07 -8.99
N ALA A 78 0.05 10.53 -9.09
CA ALA A 78 1.21 9.68 -9.40
C ALA A 78 1.49 8.61 -8.35
N LEU A 79 1.35 8.93 -7.06
CA LEU A 79 1.67 8.00 -5.96
C LEU A 79 0.46 7.32 -5.34
N THR A 80 -0.75 7.77 -5.65
CA THR A 80 -1.98 7.25 -5.04
C THR A 80 -2.89 6.56 -6.04
N GLN A 81 -2.46 6.48 -7.31
CA GLN A 81 -3.16 5.78 -8.40
C GLN A 81 -4.65 6.17 -8.56
N VAL A 82 -5.02 7.37 -8.19
CA VAL A 82 -6.37 7.94 -8.38
C VAL A 82 -6.52 8.50 -9.80
N ALA A 83 -5.59 8.19 -10.69
CA ALA A 83 -5.68 8.55 -12.10
C ALA A 83 -7.01 8.05 -12.70
N GLY A 84 -7.81 8.96 -13.22
CA GLY A 84 -9.10 8.66 -13.86
C GLY A 84 -10.35 9.13 -13.09
N LEU A 85 -10.24 9.52 -11.82
CA LEU A 85 -11.36 10.04 -11.02
C LEU A 85 -11.34 11.57 -10.86
N GLY A 86 -10.71 12.32 -11.78
CA GLY A 86 -10.53 13.77 -11.65
C GLY A 86 -9.49 14.15 -10.58
N GLY A 87 -8.69 13.17 -10.12
CA GLY A 87 -7.68 13.34 -9.08
C GLY A 87 -8.27 13.80 -7.75
N TYR A 88 -7.41 14.16 -6.84
CA TYR A 88 -7.83 14.67 -5.53
C TYR A 88 -8.45 16.06 -5.60
N ILE A 89 -8.10 16.89 -6.60
CA ILE A 89 -8.71 18.21 -6.80
C ILE A 89 -10.22 18.06 -7.04
N GLY A 90 -10.60 17.14 -7.94
CA GLY A 90 -12.02 16.85 -8.22
C GLY A 90 -12.77 16.33 -7.00
N PHE A 91 -12.17 15.39 -6.27
CA PHE A 91 -12.73 14.81 -5.04
C PHE A 91 -12.94 15.87 -3.94
N CYS A 92 -11.94 16.73 -3.71
CA CYS A 92 -12.03 17.80 -2.72
C CYS A 92 -13.16 18.77 -3.09
N SER A 93 -13.21 19.22 -4.34
CA SER A 93 -14.27 20.11 -4.84
C SER A 93 -15.67 19.49 -4.69
N ASP A 94 -15.84 18.19 -5.02
CA ASP A 94 -17.11 17.47 -4.86
C ASP A 94 -17.50 17.27 -3.39
N SER A 95 -16.53 17.32 -2.48
CA SER A 95 -16.72 17.18 -1.04
C SER A 95 -16.76 18.53 -0.30
N GLY A 96 -16.84 19.67 -1.02
CA GLY A 96 -16.90 21.01 -0.43
C GLY A 96 -15.61 21.46 0.26
N ALA A 97 -14.48 20.87 -0.11
CA ALA A 97 -13.18 21.12 0.49
C ALA A 97 -12.20 21.78 -0.51
N TYR A 98 -11.24 22.55 -0.03
CA TYR A 98 -10.04 22.81 -0.80
C TYR A 98 -8.96 21.78 -0.51
N LEU A 99 -8.08 21.55 -1.49
CA LEU A 99 -6.95 20.64 -1.38
C LEU A 99 -5.70 21.39 -0.94
N VAL A 100 -4.93 20.82 -0.01
CA VAL A 100 -3.65 21.36 0.49
C VAL A 100 -2.57 20.31 0.33
N GLU A 101 -1.53 20.60 -0.42
CA GLU A 101 -0.37 19.73 -0.57
C GLU A 101 0.93 20.41 -0.19
N SER A 102 1.97 19.63 0.08
CA SER A 102 3.34 20.11 0.22
C SER A 102 4.36 19.03 -0.18
N ASN A 103 5.58 19.47 -0.48
CA ASN A 103 6.72 18.56 -0.64
C ASN A 103 7.24 18.00 0.69
N LEU A 104 6.49 18.20 1.79
CA LEU A 104 6.84 17.80 3.15
C LEU A 104 8.14 18.46 3.69
N GLY A 105 8.58 19.55 3.08
CA GLY A 105 9.75 20.32 3.52
C GLY A 105 11.09 19.82 3.02
N SER A 106 11.10 18.98 2.00
CA SER A 106 12.32 18.49 1.35
C SER A 106 12.14 18.42 -0.16
N LEU A 107 13.18 18.83 -0.91
CA LEU A 107 13.26 18.69 -2.36
C LEU A 107 13.72 17.28 -2.80
N THR A 108 14.07 16.44 -1.84
CA THR A 108 14.49 15.05 -2.08
C THR A 108 13.54 14.07 -1.40
N PRO A 109 13.44 12.81 -1.87
CA PRO A 109 12.57 11.79 -1.26
C PRO A 109 12.85 11.53 0.23
N PHE A 110 14.06 11.82 0.70
CA PHE A 110 14.49 11.56 2.08
C PHE A 110 15.13 12.81 2.69
N PRO A 111 14.69 13.17 3.89
CA PRO A 111 15.14 14.39 4.55
C PRO A 111 16.53 14.22 5.17
N GLY A 112 17.13 15.37 5.51
CA GLY A 112 18.29 15.46 6.40
C GLY A 112 18.01 15.00 7.84
N ASP A 113 18.85 15.44 8.78
CA ASP A 113 18.89 14.91 10.15
C ASP A 113 17.63 15.19 10.99
N ASP A 114 16.94 16.34 10.78
CA ASP A 114 15.69 16.66 11.48
C ASP A 114 14.47 16.09 10.77
N THR A 115 14.17 14.85 11.07
CA THR A 115 13.02 14.15 10.49
C THR A 115 11.66 14.73 10.93
N SER A 116 11.58 15.53 11.99
CA SER A 116 10.34 16.17 12.42
C SER A 116 9.77 17.11 11.36
N ILE A 117 10.63 17.72 10.55
CA ILE A 117 10.24 18.59 9.44
C ILE A 117 9.30 17.86 8.51
N VAL A 118 9.71 16.70 7.98
CA VAL A 118 8.92 15.91 7.02
C VAL A 118 7.81 15.10 7.69
N MET A 119 7.95 14.78 8.96
CA MET A 119 6.96 13.98 9.67
C MET A 119 5.71 14.77 10.06
N HIS A 120 5.85 16.05 10.43
CA HIS A 120 4.67 16.80 10.87
C HIS A 120 4.80 18.34 10.80
N ARG A 121 6.01 18.95 10.96
CA ARG A 121 6.15 20.42 11.14
C ARG A 121 5.76 21.16 9.87
N THR A 122 6.26 20.77 8.71
CA THR A 122 5.90 21.39 7.42
C THR A 122 4.41 21.30 7.16
N SER A 123 3.82 20.11 7.36
CA SER A 123 2.39 19.89 7.12
C SER A 123 1.52 20.79 8.02
N ALA A 124 1.91 20.98 9.28
CA ALA A 124 1.22 21.88 10.20
C ALA A 124 1.35 23.36 9.80
N ALA A 125 2.54 23.79 9.38
CA ALA A 125 2.78 25.16 8.91
C ALA A 125 1.95 25.47 7.65
N VAL A 126 1.96 24.56 6.69
CA VAL A 126 1.18 24.70 5.44
C VAL A 126 -0.32 24.71 5.72
N ALA A 127 -0.84 23.86 6.61
CA ALA A 127 -2.25 23.88 7.01
C ALA A 127 -2.66 25.20 7.64
N ARG A 128 -1.85 25.76 8.54
CA ARG A 128 -2.11 27.07 9.15
C ARG A 128 -2.06 28.19 8.12
N HIS A 129 -1.10 28.16 7.19
CA HIS A 129 -1.01 29.17 6.12
C HIS A 129 -2.18 29.07 5.15
N SER A 130 -2.60 27.86 4.76
CA SER A 130 -3.73 27.66 3.86
C SER A 130 -5.04 28.23 4.41
N ARG A 131 -5.26 28.19 5.74
CA ARG A 131 -6.42 28.83 6.38
C ARG A 131 -6.41 30.35 6.23
N ARG A 132 -5.23 30.99 6.26
CA ARG A 132 -5.12 32.44 6.01
C ARG A 132 -5.51 32.79 4.59
N LEU A 133 -5.00 32.03 3.62
CA LEU A 133 -5.38 32.18 2.21
C LEU A 133 -6.87 31.91 1.98
N ALA A 134 -7.46 30.93 2.68
CA ALA A 134 -8.88 30.65 2.64
C ALA A 134 -9.73 31.81 3.21
N ALA A 135 -9.31 32.41 4.32
CA ALA A 135 -9.98 33.58 4.91
C ALA A 135 -9.94 34.80 3.97
N GLU A 136 -8.82 35.02 3.27
CA GLU A 136 -8.70 36.04 2.24
C GLU A 136 -9.69 35.85 1.07
N MET A 137 -9.92 34.59 0.67
CA MET A 137 -10.79 34.27 -0.47
C MET A 137 -12.28 34.19 -0.10
N TYR A 138 -12.59 33.57 1.05
CA TYR A 138 -13.98 33.23 1.41
C TYR A 138 -14.56 34.07 2.56
N GLY A 139 -13.77 35.01 3.10
CA GLY A 139 -14.10 35.76 4.30
C GLY A 139 -13.55 35.11 5.58
N ASP A 140 -13.58 35.88 6.69
CA ASP A 140 -13.01 35.46 7.96
C ASP A 140 -13.78 34.26 8.56
N HIS A 141 -13.14 33.11 8.65
CA HIS A 141 -13.66 31.88 9.25
C HIS A 141 -12.50 30.93 9.58
N ARG A 142 -12.78 29.93 10.44
CA ARG A 142 -11.86 28.81 10.66
C ARG A 142 -12.31 27.60 9.85
N ALA A 143 -11.57 27.24 8.81
CA ALA A 143 -11.82 26.01 8.05
C ALA A 143 -11.52 24.77 8.90
N TYR A 144 -12.41 23.76 8.85
CA TYR A 144 -12.14 22.45 9.41
C TYR A 144 -11.02 21.77 8.61
N GLY A 145 -10.10 21.10 9.30
CA GLY A 145 -8.96 20.43 8.67
C GLY A 145 -9.00 18.93 8.82
N TYR A 146 -8.77 18.23 7.68
CA TYR A 146 -8.70 16.78 7.65
C TYR A 146 -7.40 16.34 7.00
N VAL A 147 -6.55 15.61 7.78
CA VAL A 147 -5.28 15.09 7.30
C VAL A 147 -5.39 13.59 7.04
N TYR A 148 -4.84 13.12 5.92
CA TYR A 148 -4.90 11.72 5.57
C TYR A 148 -3.67 11.29 4.76
N GLY A 149 -3.37 9.98 4.79
CA GLY A 149 -2.25 9.46 4.03
C GLY A 149 -2.10 7.95 4.19
N GLY A 150 -1.51 7.31 3.20
CA GLY A 150 -1.28 5.87 3.18
C GLY A 150 0.17 5.48 3.39
N SER A 151 0.42 4.30 3.98
CA SER A 151 1.76 3.75 4.16
C SER A 151 2.67 4.72 4.95
N GLY A 152 3.76 5.20 4.35
CA GLY A 152 4.59 6.26 4.93
C GLY A 152 3.79 7.55 5.22
N GLY A 153 2.77 7.85 4.43
CA GLY A 153 1.83 8.94 4.68
C GLY A 153 0.94 8.69 5.90
N ALA A 154 0.59 7.44 6.21
CA ALA A 154 -0.14 7.10 7.43
C ALA A 154 0.68 7.40 8.68
N PHE A 155 1.98 7.08 8.69
CA PHE A 155 2.88 7.45 9.80
C PHE A 155 2.94 8.97 10.00
N LYS A 156 3.01 9.74 8.90
CA LYS A 156 2.98 11.20 8.95
C LYS A 156 1.63 11.73 9.44
N THR A 157 0.52 11.15 8.98
CA THR A 157 -0.83 11.50 9.45
C THR A 157 -0.95 11.34 10.96
N MET A 158 -0.52 10.21 11.50
CA MET A 158 -0.49 9.95 12.94
C MET A 158 0.45 10.92 13.65
N SER A 159 1.66 11.14 13.12
CA SER A 159 2.63 12.07 13.69
C SER A 159 2.10 13.52 13.72
N CYS A 160 1.39 13.95 12.68
CA CYS A 160 0.76 15.26 12.64
C CYS A 160 -0.20 15.48 13.80
N VAL A 161 -1.17 14.58 14.00
CA VAL A 161 -2.21 14.75 15.02
C VAL A 161 -1.73 14.44 16.44
N GLU A 162 -0.66 13.67 16.60
CA GLU A 162 -0.02 13.42 17.89
C GLU A 162 0.89 14.55 18.36
N ASN A 163 1.32 15.46 17.46
CA ASN A 163 2.20 16.58 17.79
C ASN A 163 1.51 17.96 17.67
N HIS A 164 0.36 18.06 16.98
CA HIS A 164 -0.35 19.31 16.75
C HIS A 164 -1.85 19.13 16.99
N TYR A 165 -2.28 19.32 18.24
CA TYR A 165 -3.69 19.11 18.66
C TYR A 165 -4.67 20.19 18.16
N ASP A 166 -4.16 21.32 17.66
CA ASP A 166 -4.92 22.51 17.24
C ASP A 166 -5.09 22.64 15.73
N VAL A 167 -4.42 21.78 14.94
CA VAL A 167 -4.35 21.97 13.48
C VAL A 167 -5.44 21.22 12.74
N TRP A 168 -5.69 19.95 13.07
CA TRP A 168 -6.65 19.12 12.36
C TRP A 168 -7.78 18.64 13.27
N ASP A 169 -8.97 18.61 12.69
CA ASP A 169 -10.21 18.20 13.36
C ASP A 169 -10.51 16.72 13.11
N GLY A 170 -9.97 16.18 12.01
CA GLY A 170 -10.08 14.76 11.66
C GLY A 170 -8.81 14.19 11.01
N ALA A 171 -8.59 12.90 11.18
CA ALA A 171 -7.46 12.17 10.63
C ALA A 171 -7.89 10.83 10.01
N LEU A 172 -7.34 10.50 8.82
CA LEU A 172 -7.57 9.21 8.16
C LEU A 172 -6.24 8.59 7.69
N PRO A 173 -5.47 7.97 8.59
CA PRO A 173 -4.36 7.13 8.16
C PRO A 173 -4.89 5.84 7.54
N PHE A 174 -4.37 5.46 6.36
CA PHE A 174 -4.75 4.21 5.71
C PHE A 174 -3.52 3.35 5.40
N VAL A 175 -3.74 2.04 5.31
CA VAL A 175 -2.69 1.00 5.19
C VAL A 175 -1.47 1.27 6.09
N PRO A 176 -1.69 1.48 7.41
CA PRO A 176 -0.62 1.77 8.34
C PRO A 176 0.10 0.49 8.76
N GLY A 177 1.43 0.52 8.75
CA GLY A 177 2.25 -0.57 9.29
C GLY A 177 2.63 -0.35 10.76
N HIS A 178 3.31 -1.32 11.33
CA HIS A 178 3.98 -1.16 12.63
C HIS A 178 5.27 -0.35 12.44
N PRO A 179 5.49 0.76 13.17
CA PRO A 179 6.56 1.72 12.86
C PRO A 179 7.98 1.16 13.01
N LYS A 180 8.16 0.15 13.86
CA LYS A 180 9.45 -0.49 14.10
C LYS A 180 9.61 -1.81 13.33
N ALA A 181 8.52 -2.56 13.14
CA ALA A 181 8.57 -3.88 12.50
C ALA A 181 8.51 -3.77 10.98
N MET A 182 7.64 -2.92 10.41
CA MET A 182 7.47 -2.78 8.98
C MET A 182 8.79 -2.59 8.22
N PRO A 183 9.73 -1.73 8.65
CA PRO A 183 11.00 -1.59 7.94
C PRO A 183 11.82 -2.87 7.82
N THR A 184 11.77 -3.74 8.82
CA THR A 184 12.53 -5.00 8.79
C THR A 184 11.75 -6.15 8.16
N THR A 185 10.43 -6.19 8.35
CA THR A 185 9.58 -7.25 7.79
C THR A 185 9.37 -7.08 6.29
N LEU A 186 9.46 -5.87 5.74
CA LEU A 186 9.23 -5.60 4.31
C LEU A 186 10.14 -6.43 3.38
N ILE A 187 11.33 -6.81 3.82
CA ILE A 187 12.26 -7.65 3.06
C ILE A 187 12.06 -9.15 3.34
N ALA A 188 11.39 -9.51 4.43
CA ALA A 188 11.24 -10.89 4.86
C ALA A 188 10.64 -11.82 3.76
N PRO A 189 9.70 -11.38 2.90
CA PRO A 189 9.23 -12.16 1.76
C PRO A 189 10.33 -12.67 0.82
N SER A 190 11.46 -11.99 0.71
CA SER A 190 12.57 -12.40 -0.16
C SER A 190 13.13 -13.79 0.17
N HIS A 191 13.26 -14.08 1.46
CA HIS A 191 13.70 -15.40 1.91
C HIS A 191 12.66 -16.48 1.60
N LEU A 192 11.37 -16.23 1.86
CA LEU A 192 10.30 -17.17 1.55
C LEU A 192 10.22 -17.49 0.07
N VAL A 193 10.23 -16.46 -0.79
CA VAL A 193 10.15 -16.63 -2.26
C VAL A 193 11.29 -17.51 -2.77
N ARG A 194 12.52 -17.28 -2.27
CA ARG A 194 13.67 -18.14 -2.59
C ARG A 194 13.49 -19.60 -2.16
N VAL A 195 12.97 -19.82 -0.94
CA VAL A 195 12.78 -21.17 -0.37
C VAL A 195 11.65 -21.93 -1.05
N LEU A 196 10.54 -21.27 -1.35
CA LEU A 196 9.40 -21.89 -2.02
C LEU A 196 9.69 -22.19 -3.49
N GLY A 197 10.38 -21.30 -4.20
CA GLY A 197 10.60 -21.43 -5.63
C GLY A 197 9.27 -21.72 -6.38
N ASP A 198 9.25 -22.73 -7.23
CA ASP A 198 8.08 -23.11 -8.01
C ASP A 198 6.88 -23.59 -7.16
N ARG A 199 7.09 -23.91 -5.89
CA ARG A 199 6.02 -24.33 -4.97
C ARG A 199 5.04 -23.22 -4.59
N VAL A 200 5.34 -21.98 -4.90
CA VAL A 200 4.39 -20.87 -4.73
C VAL A 200 3.06 -21.16 -5.46
N ALA A 201 3.12 -21.75 -6.65
CA ALA A 201 1.92 -22.11 -7.40
C ALA A 201 1.03 -23.12 -6.65
N ASN A 202 1.63 -24.06 -5.91
CA ASN A 202 0.89 -25.04 -5.09
C ASN A 202 0.17 -24.35 -3.93
N VAL A 203 0.84 -23.39 -3.26
CA VAL A 203 0.24 -22.60 -2.16
C VAL A 203 -0.97 -21.82 -2.69
N VAL A 204 -0.83 -21.19 -3.85
CA VAL A 204 -1.92 -20.42 -4.47
C VAL A 204 -3.10 -21.33 -4.85
N ASP A 205 -2.84 -22.47 -5.47
CA ASP A 205 -3.88 -23.43 -5.88
C ASP A 205 -4.65 -24.01 -4.69
N ALA A 206 -3.93 -24.33 -3.60
CA ALA A 206 -4.54 -24.83 -2.37
C ALA A 206 -5.50 -23.83 -1.71
N LEU A 207 -5.21 -22.53 -1.81
CA LEU A 207 -6.00 -21.44 -1.19
C LEU A 207 -7.05 -20.86 -2.14
N ASP A 208 -6.98 -21.13 -3.43
CA ASP A 208 -8.02 -20.71 -4.39
C ASP A 208 -9.33 -21.50 -4.15
N PRO A 209 -10.49 -20.95 -4.55
CA PRO A 209 -11.77 -21.62 -4.36
C PRO A 209 -11.74 -23.08 -4.81
N GLY A 210 -12.24 -23.99 -3.96
CA GLY A 210 -12.25 -25.43 -4.24
C GLY A 210 -10.88 -26.08 -4.35
N GLY A 211 -9.83 -25.45 -3.82
CA GLY A 211 -8.53 -26.08 -3.55
C GLY A 211 -8.56 -26.95 -2.31
N SER A 212 -7.43 -27.52 -1.91
CA SER A 212 -7.36 -28.39 -0.72
C SER A 212 -7.59 -27.66 0.61
N GLY A 213 -7.40 -26.35 0.65
CA GLY A 213 -7.42 -25.53 1.88
C GLY A 213 -6.16 -25.68 2.73
N ASP A 214 -5.27 -26.61 2.44
CA ASP A 214 -3.99 -26.79 3.14
C ASP A 214 -2.83 -26.17 2.36
N MET A 215 -2.46 -24.93 2.72
CA MET A 215 -1.35 -24.23 2.07
C MET A 215 0.01 -24.92 2.24
N PHE A 216 0.11 -25.90 3.13
CA PHE A 216 1.35 -26.64 3.39
C PHE A 216 1.46 -27.94 2.62
N GLU A 217 0.44 -28.32 1.86
CA GLU A 217 0.41 -29.56 1.10
C GLU A 217 1.58 -29.65 0.11
N GLY A 218 2.31 -30.78 0.14
CA GLY A 218 3.45 -31.03 -0.73
C GLY A 218 4.70 -30.19 -0.48
N LEU A 219 4.74 -29.38 0.59
CA LEU A 219 5.91 -28.62 0.96
C LEU A 219 6.89 -29.40 1.83
N SER A 220 8.19 -29.17 1.66
CA SER A 220 9.25 -29.66 2.56
C SER A 220 9.15 -29.01 3.95
N ALA A 221 9.88 -29.55 4.93
CA ALA A 221 9.91 -28.98 6.28
C ALA A 221 10.42 -27.54 6.30
N GLU A 222 11.44 -27.22 5.49
CA GLU A 222 11.99 -25.88 5.34
C GLU A 222 10.98 -24.90 4.73
N GLN A 223 10.31 -25.33 3.64
CA GLN A 223 9.29 -24.54 2.98
C GLN A 223 8.09 -24.26 3.89
N ARG A 224 7.63 -25.27 4.66
CA ARG A 224 6.58 -25.11 5.67
C ARG A 224 6.98 -24.09 6.75
N ALA A 225 8.22 -24.19 7.25
CA ALA A 225 8.72 -23.28 8.28
C ALA A 225 8.76 -21.83 7.78
N ALA A 226 9.28 -21.59 6.58
CA ALA A 226 9.35 -20.26 5.99
C ALA A 226 7.96 -19.65 5.72
N LEU A 227 7.02 -20.44 5.18
CA LEU A 227 5.64 -19.99 4.94
C LEU A 227 4.91 -19.68 6.26
N ALA A 228 5.05 -20.56 7.27
CA ALA A 228 4.46 -20.36 8.57
C ALA A 228 5.02 -19.12 9.30
N GLU A 229 6.32 -18.85 9.16
CA GLU A 229 6.97 -17.68 9.73
C GLU A 229 6.33 -16.38 9.20
N LEU A 230 6.22 -16.23 7.88
CA LEU A 230 5.64 -15.03 7.28
C LEU A 230 4.16 -14.89 7.59
N THR A 231 3.42 -16.00 7.58
CA THR A 231 2.01 -15.99 7.97
C THR A 231 1.85 -15.47 9.41
N ARG A 232 2.68 -15.92 10.35
CA ARG A 232 2.67 -15.43 11.75
C ARG A 232 3.15 -13.98 11.88
N LEU A 233 3.98 -13.49 10.97
CA LEU A 233 4.34 -12.07 10.92
C LEU A 233 3.19 -11.17 10.45
N GLY A 234 2.11 -11.75 9.92
CA GLY A 234 0.92 -11.02 9.50
C GLY A 234 0.69 -10.96 8.00
N TYR A 235 1.54 -11.61 7.20
CA TYR A 235 1.32 -11.74 5.76
C TYR A 235 0.20 -12.73 5.48
N ASP A 236 -0.90 -12.26 4.89
CA ASP A 236 -1.99 -13.14 4.45
C ASP A 236 -1.48 -14.07 3.33
N PRO A 237 -1.56 -15.40 3.48
CA PRO A 237 -1.02 -16.31 2.46
C PRO A 237 -1.72 -16.21 1.11
N ARG A 238 -2.89 -15.58 1.03
CA ARG A 238 -3.57 -15.31 -0.24
C ARG A 238 -2.82 -14.32 -1.14
N ILE A 239 -1.84 -13.54 -0.63
CA ILE A 239 -1.08 -12.58 -1.44
C ILE A 239 -0.13 -13.24 -2.45
N TRP A 240 0.25 -14.50 -2.23
CA TRP A 240 1.29 -15.15 -3.03
C TRP A 240 0.90 -15.39 -4.49
N PHE A 241 -0.37 -15.20 -4.87
CA PHE A 241 -0.76 -15.17 -6.28
C PHE A 241 -0.03 -14.07 -7.08
N ASP A 242 0.45 -13.03 -6.43
CA ASP A 242 1.10 -11.86 -7.03
C ASP A 242 2.59 -11.75 -6.64
N VAL A 243 3.19 -12.88 -6.32
CA VAL A 243 4.56 -12.98 -5.80
C VAL A 243 5.58 -12.22 -6.63
N ASP A 244 5.47 -12.26 -7.95
CA ASP A 244 6.41 -11.56 -8.82
C ASP A 244 6.32 -10.03 -8.72
N ARG A 245 5.09 -9.48 -8.59
CA ARG A 245 4.91 -8.04 -8.38
C ARG A 245 5.42 -7.63 -7.00
N ILE A 246 5.12 -8.43 -5.97
CA ILE A 246 5.64 -8.21 -4.62
C ILE A 246 7.17 -8.21 -4.65
N ALA A 247 7.78 -9.18 -5.33
CA ALA A 247 9.23 -9.25 -5.49
C ALA A 247 9.80 -8.02 -6.22
N ALA A 248 9.24 -7.63 -7.34
CA ALA A 248 9.72 -6.48 -8.10
C ALA A 248 9.57 -5.16 -7.34
N GLN A 249 8.44 -4.96 -6.64
CA GLN A 249 8.14 -3.70 -5.98
C GLN A 249 8.90 -3.53 -4.66
N TYR A 250 8.92 -4.53 -3.80
CA TYR A 250 9.48 -4.42 -2.46
C TYR A 250 10.90 -4.97 -2.39
N GLN A 251 11.13 -6.14 -2.92
CA GLN A 251 12.44 -6.79 -2.89
C GLN A 251 13.43 -6.14 -3.86
N GLY A 252 12.99 -5.81 -5.06
CA GLY A 252 13.82 -5.11 -6.05
C GLY A 252 13.81 -3.58 -5.88
N GLY A 253 12.63 -2.98 -5.59
CA GLY A 253 12.45 -1.54 -5.63
C GLY A 253 12.74 -0.78 -4.35
N VAL A 254 12.47 -1.37 -3.18
CA VAL A 254 12.46 -0.64 -1.89
C VAL A 254 13.53 -1.12 -0.91
N TRP A 255 13.98 -2.37 -1.01
CA TRP A 255 14.86 -2.99 -0.01
C TRP A 255 16.18 -2.24 0.23
N SER A 256 16.75 -1.63 -0.80
CA SER A 256 18.02 -0.89 -0.70
C SER A 256 17.96 0.27 0.31
N MET A 257 16.78 0.88 0.48
CA MET A 257 16.54 1.90 1.51
C MET A 257 16.77 1.40 2.93
N LEU A 258 16.42 0.15 3.15
CA LEU A 258 16.47 -0.48 4.47
C LEU A 258 17.89 -0.92 4.81
N VAL A 259 18.66 -1.30 3.80
CA VAL A 259 20.08 -1.67 3.96
C VAL A 259 20.88 -0.52 4.55
N ASP A 260 20.69 0.71 4.07
CA ASP A 260 21.38 1.88 4.61
C ASP A 260 21.05 2.11 6.08
N GLY A 261 19.80 1.83 6.48
CA GLY A 261 19.39 1.86 7.88
C GLY A 261 20.07 0.77 8.72
N ILE A 262 20.16 -0.45 8.20
CA ILE A 262 20.88 -1.55 8.87
C ILE A 262 22.36 -1.20 9.03
N VAL A 263 23.01 -0.74 7.95
CA VAL A 263 24.44 -0.39 7.97
C VAL A 263 24.75 0.72 9.00
N ARG A 264 23.88 1.76 9.06
CA ARG A 264 24.06 2.84 10.06
C ARG A 264 23.86 2.37 11.49
N GLY A 265 22.87 1.52 11.74
CA GLY A 265 22.53 1.05 13.09
C GLY A 265 23.36 -0.14 13.56
N ASP A 266 23.81 -0.97 12.63
CA ASP A 266 24.58 -2.19 12.90
C ASP A 266 25.55 -2.52 11.73
N PRO A 267 26.67 -1.82 11.61
CA PRO A 267 27.58 -1.93 10.47
C PRO A 267 28.21 -3.32 10.32
N ARG A 268 28.22 -4.13 11.38
CA ARG A 268 28.81 -5.48 11.35
C ARG A 268 27.83 -6.59 10.95
N TYR A 269 26.51 -6.29 10.85
CA TYR A 269 25.52 -7.33 10.62
C TYR A 269 25.80 -8.18 9.36
N PHE A 270 26.15 -7.54 8.25
CA PHE A 270 26.34 -8.24 6.97
C PHE A 270 27.61 -9.11 6.95
N GLU A 271 28.66 -8.78 7.72
CA GLU A 271 29.84 -9.62 7.89
C GLU A 271 29.52 -10.78 8.85
N ASP A 272 28.97 -10.47 10.02
CA ASP A 272 28.62 -11.44 11.06
C ASP A 272 27.64 -12.50 10.54
N PHE A 273 26.70 -12.11 9.69
CA PHE A 273 25.71 -13.02 9.07
C PHE A 273 26.35 -14.19 8.32
N TRP A 274 27.45 -13.95 7.63
CA TRP A 274 28.15 -14.97 6.83
C TRP A 274 29.23 -15.74 7.59
N THR A 275 29.62 -15.27 8.78
CA THR A 275 30.81 -15.78 9.48
C THR A 275 30.52 -16.35 10.87
N LEU A 276 29.47 -15.89 11.54
CA LEU A 276 29.21 -16.29 12.91
C LEU A 276 28.13 -17.39 13.01
N PRO A 277 28.33 -18.43 13.89
CA PRO A 277 27.32 -19.45 14.12
C PRO A 277 26.00 -18.88 14.64
N GLY A 278 24.88 -19.52 14.27
CA GLY A 278 23.52 -19.10 14.61
C GLY A 278 22.89 -18.15 13.60
N TYR A 279 23.67 -17.67 12.62
CA TYR A 279 23.15 -16.94 11.49
C TYR A 279 22.95 -17.86 10.28
N LEU A 280 21.86 -17.67 9.56
CA LEU A 280 21.51 -18.54 8.44
C LEU A 280 22.60 -18.57 7.35
N GLY A 281 23.28 -17.46 7.11
CA GLY A 281 24.36 -17.38 6.13
C GLY A 281 25.58 -18.26 6.47
N ALA A 282 25.91 -18.39 7.75
CA ALA A 282 27.00 -19.23 8.23
C ALA A 282 26.59 -20.72 8.35
N ASP A 283 25.32 -20.97 8.74
CA ASP A 283 24.86 -22.31 9.10
C ASP A 283 24.21 -23.06 7.93
N ASP A 284 23.68 -22.37 6.91
CA ASP A 284 22.99 -22.95 5.76
C ASP A 284 23.85 -22.97 4.50
N ALA A 285 24.40 -24.14 4.17
CA ALA A 285 25.16 -24.32 2.95
C ALA A 285 24.35 -24.06 1.66
N SER A 286 23.03 -24.17 1.67
CA SER A 286 22.19 -23.86 0.52
C SER A 286 22.14 -22.36 0.26
N LEU A 287 22.03 -21.58 1.31
CA LEU A 287 22.08 -20.13 1.20
C LEU A 287 23.47 -19.63 0.79
N ALA A 288 24.53 -20.24 1.32
CA ALA A 288 25.90 -19.92 0.90
C ALA A 288 26.12 -20.19 -0.62
N ARG A 289 25.55 -21.28 -1.16
CA ARG A 289 25.58 -21.57 -2.60
C ARG A 289 24.71 -20.61 -3.44
N ALA A 290 23.71 -19.97 -2.85
CA ALA A 290 22.90 -18.98 -3.53
C ALA A 290 23.57 -17.60 -3.68
N ARG A 291 24.74 -17.41 -3.04
CA ARG A 291 25.54 -16.19 -3.22
C ARG A 291 26.05 -16.11 -4.66
N VAL A 292 25.86 -14.94 -5.24
CA VAL A 292 26.35 -14.62 -6.59
C VAL A 292 27.19 -13.37 -6.52
N THR A 293 28.41 -13.49 -7.07
CA THR A 293 29.27 -12.35 -7.37
C THR A 293 29.76 -12.50 -8.80
N ALA A 294 29.72 -11.42 -9.58
CA ALA A 294 30.19 -11.44 -10.96
C ALA A 294 30.62 -10.04 -11.42
N ASP A 295 31.73 -10.00 -12.17
CA ASP A 295 32.09 -8.80 -12.93
C ASP A 295 31.40 -8.86 -14.30
N VAL A 296 30.77 -7.76 -14.67
CA VAL A 296 29.91 -7.67 -15.85
C VAL A 296 30.17 -6.37 -16.59
N THR A 297 29.68 -6.27 -17.83
CA THR A 297 29.83 -5.07 -18.66
C THR A 297 28.49 -4.60 -19.18
N VAL A 298 28.20 -3.31 -19.03
CA VAL A 298 27.02 -2.67 -19.59
C VAL A 298 27.17 -2.60 -21.10
N SER A 299 26.27 -3.21 -21.87
CA SER A 299 26.30 -3.18 -23.31
C SER A 299 25.39 -2.12 -23.92
N ARG A 300 24.25 -1.84 -23.27
CA ARG A 300 23.25 -0.90 -23.77
C ARG A 300 22.27 -0.50 -22.67
N LEU A 301 21.70 0.71 -22.76
CA LEU A 301 20.62 1.18 -21.91
C LEU A 301 19.28 1.07 -22.65
N LEU A 302 18.19 0.80 -21.91
CA LEU A 302 16.85 0.65 -22.45
C LEU A 302 15.88 1.63 -21.76
N GLY A 303 14.99 2.22 -22.55
CA GLY A 303 13.89 3.03 -22.05
C GLY A 303 12.69 2.18 -21.62
N ARG A 304 11.72 2.83 -20.99
CA ARG A 304 10.50 2.20 -20.44
C ARG A 304 9.76 1.33 -21.45
N LYS A 305 9.49 1.84 -22.65
CA LYS A 305 8.73 1.13 -23.70
C LYS A 305 9.41 -0.18 -24.11
N GLU A 306 10.71 -0.15 -24.29
CA GLU A 306 11.48 -1.32 -24.68
C GLU A 306 11.53 -2.34 -23.55
N ALA A 307 11.78 -1.93 -22.30
CA ALA A 307 11.78 -2.81 -21.15
C ALA A 307 10.44 -3.51 -20.96
N THR A 308 9.33 -2.78 -21.05
CA THR A 308 7.97 -3.37 -20.92
C THR A 308 7.63 -4.30 -22.08
N SER A 309 8.10 -4.04 -23.31
CA SER A 309 7.89 -4.94 -24.45
C SER A 309 8.58 -6.31 -24.29
N LEU A 310 9.60 -6.39 -23.44
CA LEU A 310 10.28 -7.62 -23.03
C LEU A 310 9.57 -8.34 -21.88
N GLY A 311 8.42 -7.82 -21.42
CA GLY A 311 7.67 -8.35 -20.27
C GLY A 311 8.27 -8.00 -18.91
N LEU A 312 9.28 -7.12 -18.88
CA LEU A 312 9.94 -6.69 -17.65
C LEU A 312 9.03 -5.78 -16.79
N ARG A 313 9.13 -5.95 -15.49
CA ARG A 313 8.37 -5.19 -14.49
C ARG A 313 9.16 -3.98 -14.04
N LEU A 314 8.50 -2.83 -14.02
CA LEU A 314 9.09 -1.61 -13.51
C LEU A 314 8.59 -1.34 -12.08
N PRO A 315 9.45 -0.83 -11.18
CA PRO A 315 9.00 -0.35 -9.89
C PRO A 315 8.05 0.84 -10.06
N LEU A 316 7.10 1.01 -9.14
CA LEU A 316 6.08 2.08 -9.18
C LEU A 316 6.70 3.47 -9.30
N SER A 317 7.84 3.71 -8.65
CA SER A 317 8.57 4.97 -8.70
C SER A 317 9.05 5.36 -10.10
N MET A 318 9.12 4.42 -11.04
CA MET A 318 9.53 4.67 -12.43
C MET A 318 8.36 4.83 -13.40
N LEU A 319 7.13 4.73 -12.92
CA LEU A 319 5.95 4.85 -13.76
C LEU A 319 5.44 6.29 -13.88
N VAL A 320 6.02 7.22 -13.15
CA VAL A 320 5.70 8.65 -13.22
C VAL A 320 6.28 9.30 -14.49
N ASP A 321 5.64 10.37 -14.95
CA ASP A 321 6.00 11.01 -16.24
C ASP A 321 7.42 11.60 -16.26
N GLU A 322 7.97 11.99 -15.12
CA GLU A 322 9.37 12.46 -14.97
C GLU A 322 10.42 11.44 -15.48
N TRP A 323 10.06 10.16 -15.50
CA TRP A 323 10.93 9.07 -15.97
C TRP A 323 10.51 8.53 -17.35
N ALA A 324 9.60 9.20 -18.06
CA ALA A 324 9.09 8.72 -19.34
C ALA A 324 10.19 8.49 -20.38
N ASP A 325 11.18 9.37 -20.41
CA ASP A 325 12.28 9.37 -21.37
C ASP A 325 13.63 8.89 -20.78
N ALA A 326 13.68 8.62 -19.45
CA ALA A 326 14.87 8.14 -18.80
C ALA A 326 15.11 6.64 -19.06
N PRO A 327 16.38 6.17 -19.13
CA PRO A 327 16.65 4.75 -19.15
C PRO A 327 16.27 4.10 -17.82
N VAL A 328 15.59 2.94 -17.89
CA VAL A 328 15.09 2.19 -16.73
C VAL A 328 15.69 0.78 -16.64
N ALA A 329 16.34 0.32 -17.71
CA ALA A 329 16.94 -0.99 -17.76
C ALA A 329 18.26 -0.95 -18.54
N ILE A 330 19.09 -1.97 -18.32
CA ILE A 330 20.38 -2.15 -19.00
C ILE A 330 20.49 -3.57 -19.53
N CYS A 331 21.09 -3.70 -20.72
CA CYS A 331 21.57 -4.97 -21.24
C CYS A 331 23.00 -5.18 -20.73
N ILE A 332 23.30 -6.36 -20.20
CA ILE A 332 24.56 -6.68 -19.52
C ILE A 332 25.17 -7.93 -20.12
N GLN A 333 26.47 -7.88 -20.43
CA GLN A 333 27.26 -9.05 -20.80
C GLN A 333 27.85 -9.71 -19.57
N GLY A 334 27.81 -11.05 -19.54
CA GLY A 334 28.38 -11.84 -18.44
C GLY A 334 27.42 -12.10 -17.28
N LEU A 335 26.11 -11.89 -17.46
CA LEU A 335 25.13 -12.20 -16.43
C LEU A 335 25.13 -13.71 -16.10
N PRO A 336 25.24 -14.09 -14.83
CA PRO A 336 25.04 -15.49 -14.42
C PRO A 336 23.58 -15.90 -14.61
N ASP A 337 23.36 -17.21 -14.91
CA ASP A 337 22.03 -17.76 -15.13
C ASP A 337 21.35 -18.16 -13.81
N VAL A 338 21.00 -17.16 -13.02
CA VAL A 338 20.33 -17.30 -11.71
C VAL A 338 19.33 -16.15 -11.52
N ASP A 339 18.46 -16.26 -10.52
CA ASP A 339 17.61 -15.14 -10.11
C ASP A 339 18.47 -14.00 -9.54
N LEU A 340 18.41 -12.84 -10.20
CA LEU A 340 19.19 -11.65 -9.83
C LEU A 340 18.34 -10.59 -9.10
N ARG A 341 17.07 -10.85 -8.83
CA ARG A 341 16.22 -9.85 -8.12
C ARG A 341 16.81 -9.51 -6.77
N GLY A 342 16.91 -8.23 -6.49
CA GLY A 342 17.52 -7.69 -5.27
C GLY A 342 19.06 -7.66 -5.28
N THR A 343 19.72 -8.24 -6.28
CA THR A 343 21.20 -8.16 -6.41
C THR A 343 21.64 -6.71 -6.55
N MET A 344 22.66 -6.32 -5.80
CA MET A 344 23.32 -5.01 -5.96
C MET A 344 24.20 -5.02 -7.19
N LEU A 345 24.12 -3.96 -7.99
CA LEU A 345 24.97 -3.67 -9.13
C LEU A 345 25.76 -2.40 -8.82
N GLU A 346 27.07 -2.51 -8.62
CA GLU A 346 27.98 -1.37 -8.44
C GLU A 346 28.68 -1.07 -9.76
N ILE A 347 28.50 0.13 -10.31
CA ILE A 347 29.24 0.58 -11.47
C ILE A 347 30.70 0.84 -11.05
N THR A 348 31.65 0.18 -11.69
CA THR A 348 33.07 0.21 -11.27
C THR A 348 33.95 1.05 -12.21
N SER A 349 33.43 1.50 -13.35
CA SER A 349 34.14 2.37 -14.30
C SER A 349 33.25 3.48 -14.85
N GLY A 350 33.83 4.38 -15.63
CA GLY A 350 33.11 5.51 -16.27
C GLY A 350 32.73 6.62 -15.29
N VAL A 351 31.84 7.52 -15.75
CA VAL A 351 31.42 8.73 -15.00
C VAL A 351 30.57 8.33 -13.77
N ALA A 352 29.84 7.23 -13.87
CA ALA A 352 28.99 6.73 -12.81
C ALA A 352 29.71 5.80 -11.82
N ALA A 353 31.03 5.66 -11.85
CA ALA A 353 31.79 4.78 -10.98
C ALA A 353 31.47 5.01 -9.48
N GLY A 354 31.29 3.93 -8.71
CA GLY A 354 30.87 3.95 -7.30
C GLY A 354 29.36 4.02 -7.10
N ARG A 355 28.56 4.17 -8.16
CA ARG A 355 27.10 4.16 -8.07
C ARG A 355 26.60 2.75 -7.80
N ARG A 356 25.75 2.62 -6.76
CA ARG A 356 25.11 1.37 -6.38
C ARG A 356 23.65 1.39 -6.78
N LEU A 357 23.26 0.40 -7.55
CA LEU A 357 21.93 0.17 -8.07
C LEU A 357 21.47 -1.22 -7.63
N ASN A 358 20.21 -1.54 -7.73
CA ASN A 358 19.72 -2.89 -7.45
C ASN A 358 18.88 -3.42 -8.61
N VAL A 359 19.00 -4.72 -8.87
CA VAL A 359 18.21 -5.40 -9.89
C VAL A 359 16.80 -5.66 -9.39
N VAL A 360 15.80 -5.24 -10.16
CA VAL A 360 14.36 -5.42 -9.86
C VAL A 360 13.79 -6.62 -10.57
N ASP A 361 14.08 -6.74 -11.88
CA ASP A 361 13.54 -7.81 -12.72
C ASP A 361 14.52 -8.12 -13.87
N ARG A 362 14.37 -9.28 -14.51
CA ARG A 362 15.26 -9.79 -15.54
C ARG A 362 14.52 -10.44 -16.69
N ALA A 363 14.96 -10.19 -17.93
CA ALA A 363 14.60 -10.94 -19.13
C ALA A 363 15.86 -11.18 -19.97
N GLY A 364 16.36 -12.43 -19.99
CA GLY A 364 17.61 -12.77 -20.67
C GLY A 364 18.82 -12.02 -20.10
N ASP A 365 19.47 -11.20 -20.90
CA ASP A 365 20.61 -10.35 -20.57
C ASP A 365 20.20 -8.90 -20.20
N VAL A 366 18.91 -8.62 -20.14
CA VAL A 366 18.37 -7.31 -19.76
C VAL A 366 17.87 -7.35 -18.31
N VAL A 367 18.30 -6.36 -17.51
CA VAL A 367 17.83 -6.17 -16.14
C VAL A 367 17.21 -4.78 -15.95
N VAL A 368 16.10 -4.72 -15.24
CA VAL A 368 15.51 -3.47 -14.74
C VAL A 368 16.24 -3.08 -13.47
N ILE A 369 16.58 -1.81 -13.37
CA ILE A 369 17.28 -1.26 -12.22
C ILE A 369 16.31 -0.53 -11.33
N GLY A 370 16.31 -0.89 -10.03
CA GLY A 370 15.66 -0.13 -8.98
C GLY A 370 16.52 1.06 -8.58
N TYR A 371 15.85 2.15 -8.25
CA TYR A 371 16.51 3.27 -7.62
C TYR A 371 16.50 3.06 -6.13
N GLY A 372 17.68 2.89 -5.54
CA GLY A 372 17.81 3.00 -4.09
C GLY A 372 17.34 4.38 -3.65
N VAL A 373 16.77 4.43 -2.46
CA VAL A 373 16.42 5.69 -1.84
C VAL A 373 17.65 6.57 -1.72
N GLY A 374 17.52 7.82 -2.14
CA GLY A 374 18.66 8.74 -2.22
C GLY A 374 19.46 8.64 -3.52
N ASN A 375 19.19 7.66 -4.38
CA ASN A 375 19.82 7.55 -5.70
C ASN A 375 18.84 7.95 -6.82
N VAL A 376 18.42 9.20 -6.80
CA VAL A 376 17.58 9.82 -7.86
C VAL A 376 18.28 9.88 -9.22
N ALA A 377 19.60 9.70 -9.26
CA ALA A 377 20.34 9.73 -10.51
C ALA A 377 20.13 8.47 -11.37
N GLY A 378 19.69 7.35 -10.77
CA GLY A 378 19.45 6.09 -11.48
C GLY A 378 20.57 5.73 -12.46
N LEU A 379 20.20 5.51 -13.71
CA LEU A 379 21.13 5.21 -14.81
C LEU A 379 21.74 6.47 -15.46
N LYS A 380 21.56 7.67 -14.91
CA LYS A 380 22.21 8.87 -15.41
C LYS A 380 23.73 8.67 -15.42
N ASP A 381 24.40 9.08 -16.50
CA ASP A 381 25.83 8.97 -16.69
C ASP A 381 26.41 7.53 -16.76
N VAL A 382 25.56 6.50 -16.73
CA VAL A 382 25.96 5.13 -17.06
C VAL A 382 26.00 4.99 -18.58
N ALA A 383 27.05 4.37 -19.11
CA ALA A 383 27.27 4.23 -20.54
C ALA A 383 27.54 2.78 -20.96
N ALA A 384 27.32 2.49 -22.23
CA ALA A 384 27.80 1.25 -22.82
C ALA A 384 29.34 1.15 -22.73
N GLY A 385 29.87 0.01 -22.32
CA GLY A 385 31.25 -0.23 -22.01
C GLY A 385 31.65 -0.05 -20.55
N ASP A 386 30.78 0.51 -19.70
CA ASP A 386 31.04 0.59 -18.26
C ASP A 386 31.12 -0.80 -17.66
N SER A 387 32.12 -1.01 -16.80
CA SER A 387 32.23 -2.21 -15.97
C SER A 387 31.36 -2.07 -14.73
N ALA A 388 30.82 -3.19 -14.27
CA ALA A 388 30.05 -3.24 -13.05
C ALA A 388 30.29 -4.55 -12.29
N HIS A 389 30.04 -4.53 -10.97
CA HIS A 389 30.13 -5.67 -10.08
C HIS A 389 28.75 -6.02 -9.52
N LEU A 390 28.35 -7.28 -9.64
CA LEU A 390 27.13 -7.84 -9.07
C LEU A 390 27.45 -8.54 -7.75
N ASP A 391 26.65 -8.28 -6.69
CA ASP A 391 26.71 -8.99 -5.40
C ASP A 391 25.33 -9.05 -4.75
N ASN A 392 24.83 -10.26 -4.46
CA ASN A 392 23.57 -10.45 -3.76
C ASN A 392 23.71 -10.77 -2.27
N SER A 393 24.93 -10.79 -1.72
CA SER A 393 25.19 -11.22 -0.34
C SER A 393 24.45 -10.36 0.69
N ILE A 394 24.40 -9.05 0.47
CA ILE A 394 23.70 -8.09 1.33
C ILE A 394 22.18 -8.34 1.29
N TYR A 395 21.63 -8.56 0.10
CA TYR A 395 20.20 -8.84 -0.07
C TYR A 395 19.77 -10.14 0.62
N LEU A 396 20.53 -11.21 0.44
CA LEU A 396 20.26 -12.48 1.11
C LEU A 396 20.29 -12.37 2.62
N ALA A 397 21.27 -11.64 3.16
CA ALA A 397 21.37 -11.40 4.61
C ALA A 397 20.21 -10.52 5.12
N ALA A 398 19.83 -9.47 4.38
CA ALA A 398 18.74 -8.58 4.75
C ALA A 398 17.40 -9.32 4.85
N GLY A 399 17.15 -10.33 4.02
CA GLY A 399 15.91 -11.12 3.99
C GLY A 399 15.56 -11.81 5.31
N THR A 400 16.52 -12.00 6.21
CA THR A 400 16.31 -12.61 7.53
C THR A 400 16.67 -11.69 8.70
N HIS A 401 16.98 -10.41 8.44
CA HIS A 401 17.37 -9.45 9.48
C HIS A 401 16.31 -9.31 10.59
N HIS A 402 15.04 -9.41 10.26
CA HIS A 402 13.90 -9.35 11.18
C HIS A 402 13.97 -10.40 12.31
N ARG A 403 14.66 -11.52 12.12
CA ARG A 403 14.85 -12.58 13.13
C ARG A 403 15.81 -12.16 14.25
N HIS A 404 16.67 -11.18 13.96
CA HIS A 404 17.76 -10.75 14.83
C HIS A 404 17.47 -9.43 15.56
N VAL A 405 16.41 -8.70 15.17
CA VAL A 405 16.03 -7.41 15.75
C VAL A 405 14.59 -7.48 16.25
N VAL A 406 14.40 -8.02 17.44
CA VAL A 406 13.08 -8.21 18.05
C VAL A 406 12.67 -6.97 18.83
N HIS A 407 11.46 -6.47 18.57
CA HIS A 407 10.84 -5.40 19.35
C HIS A 407 9.68 -5.96 20.20
N PRO A 408 9.68 -5.77 21.51
CA PRO A 408 8.68 -6.37 22.40
C PRO A 408 7.24 -5.89 22.12
N ASP A 409 7.09 -4.73 21.48
CA ASP A 409 5.79 -4.17 21.12
C ASP A 409 5.09 -4.92 19.94
N PHE A 410 5.83 -5.70 19.17
CA PHE A 410 5.32 -6.46 18.03
C PHE A 410 5.19 -7.94 18.39
N ARG A 411 4.02 -8.35 18.83
CA ARG A 411 3.73 -9.71 19.35
C ARG A 411 4.01 -10.83 18.34
N GLN A 412 3.99 -10.53 17.05
CA GLN A 412 4.32 -11.50 16.00
C GLN A 412 5.76 -12.00 16.09
N TRP A 413 6.62 -11.28 16.78
CA TRP A 413 8.00 -11.73 17.07
C TRP A 413 8.11 -12.73 18.23
N ASP A 414 7.03 -12.99 18.97
CA ASP A 414 7.03 -14.02 20.03
C ASP A 414 7.39 -15.42 19.47
N GLN A 415 7.11 -15.65 18.17
CA GLN A 415 7.51 -16.89 17.48
C GLN A 415 9.01 -17.14 17.46
N PHE A 416 9.84 -16.12 17.64
CA PHE A 416 11.30 -16.23 17.68
C PHE A 416 11.86 -16.43 19.11
N HIS A 417 10.98 -16.78 20.05
CA HIS A 417 11.36 -17.10 21.43
C HIS A 417 10.90 -18.51 21.79
N VAL A 418 11.75 -19.23 22.53
CA VAL A 418 11.42 -20.50 23.18
C VAL A 418 11.70 -20.35 24.67
N ASN A 419 10.68 -20.55 25.51
CA ASN A 419 10.78 -20.34 26.97
C ASN A 419 11.33 -18.95 27.34
N GLY A 420 10.90 -17.91 26.61
CA GLY A 420 11.33 -16.53 26.82
C GLY A 420 12.76 -16.20 26.37
N ARG A 421 13.43 -17.13 25.69
CA ARG A 421 14.78 -16.91 25.14
C ARG A 421 14.72 -16.82 23.62
N PRO A 422 15.40 -15.85 23.00
CA PRO A 422 15.53 -15.78 21.55
C PRO A 422 16.17 -17.05 20.97
N ILE A 423 15.65 -17.53 19.86
CA ILE A 423 16.21 -18.68 19.12
C ILE A 423 17.32 -18.28 18.13
N TYR A 424 17.40 -17.00 17.81
CA TYR A 424 18.44 -16.43 16.93
C TYR A 424 19.34 -15.47 17.71
N PRO A 425 20.62 -15.29 17.33
CA PRO A 425 21.48 -14.25 17.89
C PRO A 425 20.81 -12.88 17.81
N GLN A 426 20.76 -12.14 18.90
CA GLN A 426 20.10 -10.85 18.94
C GLN A 426 21.08 -9.72 18.69
N ARG A 427 20.63 -8.76 17.89
CA ARG A 427 21.34 -7.52 17.54
C ARG A 427 20.70 -6.34 18.27
N PRO A 428 21.46 -5.23 18.48
CA PRO A 428 20.86 -4.03 19.04
C PRO A 428 19.64 -3.56 18.25
N ALA A 429 18.53 -3.31 18.94
CA ALA A 429 17.35 -2.74 18.31
C ALA A 429 17.64 -1.31 17.86
N HIS A 430 17.50 -1.03 16.58
CA HIS A 430 17.67 0.28 15.99
C HIS A 430 16.58 0.53 14.96
N HIS A 431 16.37 1.79 14.61
CA HIS A 431 15.43 2.13 13.57
C HIS A 431 16.07 1.92 12.19
N VAL A 432 15.48 1.06 11.38
CA VAL A 432 16.00 0.70 10.05
C VAL A 432 15.42 1.60 8.95
N GLY A 433 14.19 2.06 9.11
CA GLY A 433 13.51 2.84 8.07
C GLY A 433 14.00 4.28 7.94
N PRO A 434 13.73 4.92 6.79
CA PRO A 434 14.09 6.31 6.56
C PRO A 434 13.24 7.32 7.34
N MET A 435 12.11 6.88 7.91
CA MET A 435 11.13 7.72 8.59
C MET A 435 10.89 7.19 10.01
N PRO A 436 11.64 7.67 11.02
CA PRO A 436 11.41 7.29 12.40
C PRO A 436 10.04 7.82 12.85
N ALA A 437 9.10 6.92 13.07
CA ALA A 437 7.80 7.23 13.64
C ALA A 437 7.71 6.73 15.07
N ARG A 438 7.39 7.63 15.99
CA ARG A 438 6.99 7.26 17.35
C ARG A 438 5.48 7.42 17.43
N GLN A 439 4.78 6.32 17.60
CA GLN A 439 3.34 6.30 17.78
C GLN A 439 3.03 6.23 19.28
N THR A 440 2.14 7.09 19.75
CA THR A 440 1.72 7.18 21.14
C THR A 440 0.24 6.86 21.35
N GLY A 441 -0.55 6.91 20.29
CA GLY A 441 -2.02 6.79 20.34
C GLY A 441 -2.72 7.98 20.98
N ARG A 442 -2.03 9.12 21.17
CA ARG A 442 -2.56 10.33 21.86
C ARG A 442 -2.80 11.45 20.88
N PHE A 443 -4.05 11.76 20.64
CA PHE A 443 -4.48 12.85 19.75
C PHE A 443 -5.82 13.44 20.25
N ALA A 444 -6.22 14.60 19.75
CA ALA A 444 -7.45 15.29 20.16
C ALA A 444 -8.59 15.18 19.13
N CYS A 445 -8.28 14.97 17.87
CA CYS A 445 -9.25 14.95 16.77
C CYS A 445 -10.06 13.63 16.70
N LYS A 446 -11.00 13.52 15.76
CA LYS A 446 -11.60 12.24 15.36
C LYS A 446 -10.64 11.50 14.43
N MET A 447 -10.55 10.17 14.54
CA MET A 447 -9.69 9.35 13.67
C MET A 447 -10.41 8.14 13.13
N LEU A 448 -10.26 7.90 11.82
CA LEU A 448 -10.73 6.73 11.13
C LEU A 448 -9.56 6.06 10.43
N VAL A 449 -9.28 4.80 10.74
CA VAL A 449 -8.19 4.02 10.14
C VAL A 449 -8.76 3.04 9.12
N VAL A 450 -8.13 2.95 7.94
CA VAL A 450 -8.43 1.95 6.92
C VAL A 450 -7.24 1.03 6.76
N SER A 451 -7.42 -0.28 6.87
CA SER A 451 -6.36 -1.28 6.72
C SER A 451 -6.83 -2.42 5.82
N CYS A 452 -5.94 -2.92 4.96
CA CYS A 452 -6.23 -4.00 4.01
C CYS A 452 -5.83 -5.34 4.59
N LEU A 453 -6.71 -6.37 4.50
CA LEU A 453 -6.40 -7.70 5.05
C LEU A 453 -5.28 -8.41 4.29
N MET A 454 -5.18 -8.18 2.99
CA MET A 454 -4.13 -8.75 2.13
C MET A 454 -2.99 -7.76 1.87
N ASP A 455 -2.67 -6.90 2.84
CA ASP A 455 -1.59 -5.91 2.70
C ASP A 455 -0.23 -6.61 2.68
N GLU A 456 0.46 -6.53 1.55
CA GLU A 456 1.75 -7.17 1.29
C GLU A 456 2.96 -6.37 1.79
N ALA A 457 2.73 -5.19 2.35
CA ALA A 457 3.77 -4.31 2.86
C ALA A 457 3.56 -3.90 4.31
N ALA A 458 2.39 -3.33 4.60
CA ALA A 458 2.01 -2.84 5.92
C ALA A 458 1.02 -3.82 6.55
N VAL A 459 1.52 -4.99 6.95
CA VAL A 459 0.69 -6.09 7.47
C VAL A 459 -0.37 -5.60 8.47
N PRO A 460 -1.62 -6.08 8.37
CA PRO A 460 -2.78 -5.49 9.07
C PRO A 460 -2.69 -5.51 10.60
N VAL A 461 -1.86 -6.37 11.17
CA VAL A 461 -1.58 -6.36 12.62
C VAL A 461 -0.88 -5.08 13.11
N GLY A 462 -0.29 -4.30 12.19
CA GLY A 462 0.24 -2.96 12.50
C GLY A 462 -0.85 -1.96 12.86
N ALA A 463 -2.01 -2.04 12.21
CA ALA A 463 -3.18 -1.22 12.53
C ALA A 463 -3.79 -1.62 13.89
N ASP A 464 -3.81 -2.92 14.24
CA ASP A 464 -4.21 -3.39 15.58
C ASP A 464 -3.25 -2.90 16.67
N TYR A 465 -1.95 -2.89 16.40
CA TYR A 465 -0.98 -2.31 17.33
C TYR A 465 -1.33 -0.86 17.67
N TYR A 466 -1.60 -0.03 16.68
CA TYR A 466 -1.95 1.36 16.92
C TYR A 466 -3.29 1.51 17.65
N ARG A 467 -4.30 0.69 17.30
CA ARG A 467 -5.58 0.65 18.03
C ARG A 467 -5.39 0.31 19.51
N ARG A 468 -4.47 -0.61 19.84
CA ARG A 468 -4.16 -0.94 21.25
C ARG A 468 -3.57 0.24 22.00
N LEU A 469 -2.62 0.98 21.41
CA LEU A 469 -2.08 2.20 22.03
C LEU A 469 -3.18 3.23 22.33
N ILE A 470 -4.14 3.38 21.42
CA ILE A 470 -5.28 4.29 21.59
C ILE A 470 -6.20 3.77 22.71
N ALA A 471 -6.50 2.46 22.72
CA ALA A 471 -7.34 1.84 23.74
C ALA A 471 -6.73 1.95 25.14
N ASP A 472 -5.43 1.79 25.28
CA ASP A 472 -4.70 1.97 26.53
C ASP A 472 -4.81 3.41 27.08
N HIS A 473 -4.97 4.39 26.18
CA HIS A 473 -5.12 5.79 26.54
C HIS A 473 -6.59 6.21 26.78
N LEU A 474 -7.50 5.81 25.91
CA LEU A 474 -8.90 6.25 25.94
C LEU A 474 -9.83 5.34 26.75
N GLY A 475 -9.46 4.07 26.95
CA GLY A 475 -10.31 3.06 27.55
C GLY A 475 -11.65 2.93 26.80
N ASP A 476 -12.76 2.91 27.53
CA ASP A 476 -14.11 2.77 26.98
C ASP A 476 -14.51 3.92 26.04
N ARG A 477 -13.82 5.07 26.12
CA ARG A 477 -14.07 6.24 25.24
C ARG A 477 -13.46 6.10 23.85
N ILE A 478 -12.82 4.99 23.54
CA ILE A 478 -12.24 4.77 22.20
C ILE A 478 -13.28 4.99 21.11
N HIS A 479 -14.51 4.58 21.33
CA HIS A 479 -15.61 4.73 20.36
C HIS A 479 -16.04 6.18 20.11
N ASP A 480 -15.69 7.11 21.00
CA ASP A 480 -16.00 8.54 20.82
C ASP A 480 -15.06 9.22 19.84
N GLN A 481 -13.86 8.67 19.61
CA GLN A 481 -12.79 9.34 18.85
C GLN A 481 -12.18 8.48 17.74
N TYR A 482 -12.41 7.17 17.73
CA TYR A 482 -11.67 6.25 16.85
C TYR A 482 -12.58 5.22 16.19
N ARG A 483 -12.33 4.96 14.89
CA ARG A 483 -12.86 3.82 14.12
C ARG A 483 -11.73 3.15 13.34
N ILE A 484 -11.87 1.82 13.11
CA ILE A 484 -11.00 1.06 12.22
C ILE A 484 -11.84 0.19 11.29
N TRP A 485 -11.54 0.25 9.99
CA TRP A 485 -12.17 -0.59 8.97
C TRP A 485 -11.11 -1.46 8.31
N PHE A 486 -11.28 -2.77 8.41
CA PHE A 486 -10.50 -3.75 7.66
C PHE A 486 -11.20 -4.09 6.36
N ILE A 487 -10.43 -4.07 5.27
CA ILE A 487 -10.92 -4.26 3.91
C ILE A 487 -10.39 -5.58 3.37
N ASP A 488 -11.33 -6.50 3.13
CA ASP A 488 -11.02 -7.82 2.59
C ASP A 488 -10.75 -7.76 1.08
N ASN A 489 -9.99 -8.71 0.55
CA ASN A 489 -9.58 -8.75 -0.86
C ASN A 489 -8.94 -7.44 -1.33
N ALA A 490 -8.26 -6.72 -0.45
CA ALA A 490 -7.53 -5.50 -0.79
C ALA A 490 -6.06 -5.63 -0.35
N MET A 491 -5.16 -5.18 -1.21
CA MET A 491 -3.71 -5.17 -1.03
C MET A 491 -3.21 -3.75 -0.74
N HIS A 492 -1.94 -3.60 -0.40
CA HIS A 492 -1.30 -2.30 -0.19
C HIS A 492 -1.40 -1.42 -1.42
N THR A 493 -1.11 -2.00 -2.58
CA THR A 493 -1.29 -1.33 -3.87
C THR A 493 -2.63 -1.70 -4.47
N THR A 494 -3.39 -0.67 -4.85
CA THR A 494 -4.68 -0.86 -5.51
C THR A 494 -4.53 -1.53 -6.87
N PRO A 495 -5.51 -2.31 -7.34
CA PRO A 495 -5.50 -2.92 -8.66
C PRO A 495 -5.76 -1.87 -9.76
N VAL A 496 -4.84 -0.94 -9.95
CA VAL A 496 -4.92 0.01 -11.05
C VAL A 496 -4.13 -0.53 -12.22
N VAL A 497 -4.69 -0.38 -13.42
CA VAL A 497 -3.97 -0.62 -14.66
C VAL A 497 -2.76 0.33 -14.69
N GLN A 498 -1.59 -0.21 -14.41
CA GLN A 498 -0.36 0.56 -14.59
C GLN A 498 -0.23 0.82 -16.10
N ARG A 499 -0.21 2.09 -16.47
CA ARG A 499 -0.09 2.51 -17.86
C ARG A 499 1.17 1.90 -18.46
N GLY A 500 0.99 0.93 -19.38
CA GLY A 500 2.10 0.22 -20.03
C GLY A 500 2.45 -1.15 -19.43
N ASP A 501 1.75 -1.65 -18.42
CA ASP A 501 1.86 -3.06 -18.01
C ASP A 501 1.03 -3.94 -18.97
N PRO A 502 1.66 -4.84 -19.74
CA PRO A 502 0.95 -5.70 -20.70
C PRO A 502 0.16 -6.84 -20.03
N ARG A 503 0.26 -6.99 -18.70
CA ARG A 503 -0.35 -8.11 -17.98
C ARG A 503 -1.79 -7.78 -17.60
N PRO A 504 -2.69 -8.78 -17.61
CA PRO A 504 -4.07 -8.60 -17.16
C PRO A 504 -4.09 -8.05 -15.74
N VAL A 505 -4.90 -7.03 -15.51
CA VAL A 505 -5.17 -6.54 -14.17
C VAL A 505 -5.86 -7.64 -13.38
N ARG A 506 -5.33 -7.99 -12.20
CA ARG A 506 -5.89 -9.08 -11.38
C ARG A 506 -7.10 -8.61 -10.55
N THR A 507 -7.99 -7.86 -11.19
CA THR A 507 -9.20 -7.32 -10.56
C THR A 507 -10.24 -8.37 -10.18
N THR A 508 -10.02 -9.62 -10.58
CA THR A 508 -10.82 -10.76 -10.10
C THR A 508 -10.35 -11.33 -8.77
N ARG A 509 -9.22 -10.85 -8.23
CA ARG A 509 -8.66 -11.30 -6.94
C ARG A 509 -8.65 -10.20 -5.88
N VAL A 510 -8.54 -8.94 -6.31
CA VAL A 510 -8.39 -7.80 -5.41
C VAL A 510 -9.30 -6.65 -5.82
N VAL A 511 -9.67 -5.83 -4.84
CA VAL A 511 -10.48 -4.62 -5.02
C VAL A 511 -9.70 -3.39 -4.58
N SER A 512 -10.11 -2.22 -5.05
CA SER A 512 -9.56 -0.94 -4.60
C SER A 512 -10.19 -0.52 -3.27
N TYR A 513 -9.37 -0.12 -2.32
CA TYR A 513 -9.81 0.49 -1.07
C TYR A 513 -10.01 2.01 -1.14
N LEU A 514 -9.72 2.64 -2.29
CA LEU A 514 -9.84 4.10 -2.45
C LEU A 514 -11.27 4.60 -2.25
N GLY A 515 -12.27 3.83 -2.68
CA GLY A 515 -13.68 4.14 -2.39
C GLY A 515 -13.96 4.23 -0.89
N VAL A 516 -13.29 3.41 -0.09
CA VAL A 516 -13.38 3.45 1.38
C VAL A 516 -12.71 4.70 1.94
N VAL A 517 -11.55 5.10 1.39
CA VAL A 517 -10.85 6.34 1.79
C VAL A 517 -11.71 7.57 1.48
N HIS A 518 -12.31 7.64 0.28
CA HIS A 518 -13.22 8.72 -0.09
C HIS A 518 -14.42 8.81 0.85
N GLN A 519 -15.09 7.68 1.09
CA GLN A 519 -16.23 7.65 2.00
C GLN A 519 -15.82 7.95 3.45
N GLY A 520 -14.69 7.43 3.89
CA GLY A 520 -14.16 7.67 5.23
C GLY A 520 -13.86 9.14 5.51
N LEU A 521 -13.35 9.89 4.53
CA LEU A 521 -13.17 11.34 4.65
C LEU A 521 -14.52 12.07 4.79
N ARG A 522 -15.55 11.67 4.03
CA ARG A 522 -16.91 12.24 4.16
C ARG A 522 -17.56 11.86 5.49
N ASP A 523 -17.36 10.63 5.95
CA ASP A 523 -17.85 10.19 7.26
C ASP A 523 -17.13 10.94 8.41
N LEU A 524 -15.83 11.23 8.28
CA LEU A 524 -15.12 12.08 9.23
C LEU A 524 -15.67 13.50 9.26
N VAL A 525 -15.99 14.07 8.09
CA VAL A 525 -16.66 15.39 8.00
C VAL A 525 -17.99 15.35 8.74
N ALA A 526 -18.85 14.36 8.48
CA ALA A 526 -20.13 14.22 9.16
C ALA A 526 -19.96 14.06 10.67
N TRP A 527 -18.95 13.28 11.10
CA TRP A 527 -18.68 13.05 12.51
C TRP A 527 -18.19 14.29 13.25
N VAL A 528 -17.24 15.02 12.63
CA VAL A 528 -16.63 16.23 13.23
C VAL A 528 -17.60 17.41 13.20
N GLU A 529 -18.20 17.70 12.05
CA GLU A 529 -18.96 18.93 11.82
C GLU A 529 -20.43 18.82 12.26
N HIS A 530 -21.00 17.61 12.25
CA HIS A 530 -22.43 17.39 12.49
C HIS A 530 -22.73 16.40 13.62
N GLY A 531 -21.70 15.78 14.22
CA GLY A 531 -21.87 14.78 15.28
C GLY A 531 -22.52 13.47 14.81
N VAL A 532 -22.49 13.19 13.49
CA VAL A 532 -23.03 11.96 12.93
C VAL A 532 -21.95 10.88 12.97
N ASP A 533 -22.15 9.86 13.80
CA ASP A 533 -21.19 8.77 13.94
C ASP A 533 -21.03 7.99 12.63
N PRO A 534 -19.79 7.65 12.23
CA PRO A 534 -19.56 6.73 11.13
C PRO A 534 -19.97 5.30 11.51
N PRO A 535 -20.13 4.38 10.54
CA PRO A 535 -20.33 2.98 10.83
C PRO A 535 -19.33 2.43 11.86
N ASP A 536 -19.75 1.47 12.65
CA ASP A 536 -18.93 0.83 13.66
C ASP A 536 -17.61 0.28 13.09
N SER A 537 -16.60 0.18 13.94
CA SER A 537 -15.35 -0.51 13.58
C SER A 537 -15.63 -1.95 13.16
N THR A 538 -14.86 -2.42 12.17
CA THR A 538 -14.84 -3.84 11.80
C THR A 538 -14.57 -4.68 13.04
N GLN A 539 -15.39 -5.71 13.27
CA GLN A 539 -15.13 -6.71 14.30
C GLN A 539 -14.10 -7.72 13.80
N TYR A 540 -13.14 -8.08 14.65
CA TYR A 540 -12.09 -9.02 14.29
C TYR A 540 -11.45 -9.65 15.51
N ARG A 541 -10.69 -10.70 15.27
CA ARG A 541 -9.77 -11.31 16.24
C ARG A 541 -8.40 -11.53 15.61
N ILE A 542 -7.37 -11.62 16.42
CA ILE A 542 -6.03 -12.01 15.96
C ILE A 542 -5.81 -13.48 16.29
N ALA A 543 -5.43 -14.28 15.30
CA ALA A 543 -5.01 -15.68 15.47
C ALA A 543 -3.88 -16.00 14.47
N ASP A 544 -2.84 -16.66 14.94
CA ASP A 544 -1.66 -17.03 14.15
C ASP A 544 -1.06 -15.88 13.33
N GLY A 545 -1.04 -14.67 13.93
CA GLY A 545 -0.55 -13.45 13.28
C GLY A 545 -1.52 -12.82 12.28
N GLN A 546 -2.69 -13.44 12.02
CA GLN A 546 -3.66 -12.97 11.04
C GLN A 546 -4.83 -12.22 11.68
N VAL A 547 -5.31 -11.18 11.00
CA VAL A 547 -6.55 -10.49 11.32
C VAL A 547 -7.71 -11.27 10.68
N ILE A 548 -8.56 -11.86 11.50
CA ILE A 548 -9.69 -12.68 11.07
C ILE A 548 -10.99 -11.94 11.34
N VAL A 549 -11.76 -11.67 10.28
CA VAL A 549 -13.07 -10.99 10.35
C VAL A 549 -14.22 -11.99 10.29
N PRO A 550 -15.38 -11.69 10.90
CA PRO A 550 -16.58 -12.52 10.81
C PRO A 550 -17.08 -12.69 9.36
N PRO A 551 -17.72 -13.82 9.04
CA PRO A 551 -18.16 -14.14 7.68
C PRO A 551 -19.41 -13.37 7.23
N THR A 552 -20.24 -12.86 8.14
CA THR A 552 -21.48 -12.15 7.81
C THR A 552 -21.32 -10.64 7.93
N ALA A 553 -22.03 -9.86 7.13
CA ALA A 553 -21.97 -8.40 7.16
C ALA A 553 -22.41 -7.82 8.53
N ALA A 554 -23.44 -8.40 9.12
CA ALA A 554 -23.97 -7.94 10.41
C ALA A 554 -22.98 -8.14 11.56
N GLU A 555 -22.26 -9.28 11.60
CA GLU A 555 -21.24 -9.55 12.61
C GLU A 555 -19.94 -8.83 12.34
N ARG A 556 -19.53 -8.72 11.04
CA ARG A 556 -18.30 -8.07 10.60
C ARG A 556 -18.31 -6.58 10.89
N LYS A 557 -19.46 -5.91 10.73
CA LYS A 557 -19.57 -4.46 10.78
C LYS A 557 -18.64 -3.76 9.78
N GLY A 558 -18.20 -2.52 10.04
CA GLY A 558 -17.42 -1.74 9.08
C GLY A 558 -18.27 -1.25 7.91
N VAL A 559 -17.68 -1.18 6.70
CA VAL A 559 -18.33 -0.54 5.55
C VAL A 559 -18.35 -1.38 4.27
N GLN A 560 -17.60 -2.47 4.22
CA GLN A 560 -17.42 -3.24 3.00
C GLN A 560 -18.53 -4.26 2.79
N PRO A 561 -19.10 -4.40 1.57
CA PRO A 561 -20.05 -5.48 1.26
C PRO A 561 -19.41 -6.86 1.49
N VAL A 562 -20.22 -7.84 1.85
CA VAL A 562 -19.81 -9.23 2.05
C VAL A 562 -20.52 -10.09 1.01
N PRO A 563 -19.87 -10.37 -0.14
CA PRO A 563 -20.40 -11.23 -1.17
C PRO A 563 -20.10 -12.71 -0.90
N THR A 564 -20.97 -13.60 -1.40
CA THR A 564 -20.72 -15.03 -1.56
C THR A 564 -21.04 -15.45 -2.98
N LEU A 565 -20.37 -16.47 -3.48
CA LEU A 565 -20.63 -17.03 -4.81
C LEU A 565 -20.54 -18.57 -4.76
N THR A 566 -21.47 -19.23 -5.42
CA THR A 566 -21.43 -20.69 -5.63
C THR A 566 -21.75 -21.01 -7.09
N VAL A 567 -21.25 -22.15 -7.57
CA VAL A 567 -21.60 -22.74 -8.86
C VAL A 567 -22.25 -24.09 -8.63
N ASP A 568 -23.50 -24.27 -9.06
CA ASP A 568 -24.35 -25.43 -8.75
C ASP A 568 -24.28 -25.82 -7.24
N GLY A 569 -24.29 -24.78 -6.36
CA GLY A 569 -24.24 -24.92 -4.91
C GLY A 569 -22.87 -25.30 -4.29
N ARG A 570 -21.76 -25.20 -5.06
CA ARG A 570 -20.41 -25.59 -4.66
C ARG A 570 -19.41 -24.47 -4.91
N ASP A 571 -18.22 -24.56 -4.31
CA ASP A 571 -17.09 -23.66 -4.58
C ASP A 571 -16.29 -24.07 -5.82
N ARG A 572 -16.45 -25.34 -6.25
CA ARG A 572 -15.82 -25.92 -7.45
C ARG A 572 -16.75 -26.90 -8.14
N ILE A 573 -16.69 -26.87 -9.49
CA ILE A 573 -17.31 -27.87 -10.34
C ILE A 573 -16.39 -28.24 -11.47
N ASP A 574 -16.42 -29.56 -11.88
CA ASP A 574 -15.73 -30.10 -13.04
C ASP A 574 -16.79 -30.43 -14.09
N ILE A 575 -16.67 -29.83 -15.28
CA ILE A 575 -17.66 -29.93 -16.40
C ILE A 575 -16.98 -30.20 -17.73
N ARG A 576 -17.77 -30.31 -18.80
CA ARG A 576 -17.28 -30.46 -20.18
C ARG A 576 -17.54 -29.21 -21.00
N VAL A 577 -16.76 -29.04 -22.04
CA VAL A 577 -17.00 -27.98 -23.05
C VAL A 577 -18.44 -28.07 -23.57
N GLY A 578 -19.13 -26.94 -23.52
CA GLY A 578 -20.54 -26.78 -23.92
C GLY A 578 -21.56 -27.00 -22.80
N ASP A 579 -21.14 -27.43 -21.61
CA ASP A 579 -22.05 -27.51 -20.46
C ASP A 579 -22.37 -26.10 -19.92
N THR A 580 -23.64 -25.96 -19.52
CA THR A 580 -24.13 -24.71 -18.84
C THR A 580 -24.23 -24.98 -17.34
N VAL A 581 -23.74 -24.07 -16.55
CA VAL A 581 -23.78 -24.10 -15.08
C VAL A 581 -24.50 -22.89 -14.52
N THR A 582 -25.03 -23.04 -13.31
CA THR A 582 -25.78 -22.00 -12.61
C THR A 582 -24.93 -21.41 -11.49
N PHE A 583 -24.71 -20.10 -11.55
CA PHE A 583 -24.06 -19.33 -10.49
C PHE A 583 -25.12 -18.70 -9.59
N VAL A 584 -24.94 -18.84 -8.27
CA VAL A 584 -25.75 -18.14 -7.28
C VAL A 584 -24.84 -17.23 -6.48
N GLY A 585 -25.04 -15.93 -6.64
CA GLY A 585 -24.31 -14.89 -5.93
C GLY A 585 -25.20 -14.17 -4.93
N THR A 586 -24.74 -14.02 -3.69
CA THR A 586 -25.42 -13.19 -2.68
C THR A 586 -24.47 -12.10 -2.20
N ALA A 587 -25.01 -10.99 -1.72
CA ALA A 587 -24.21 -9.98 -1.03
C ALA A 587 -25.06 -9.26 0.01
N GLU A 588 -24.42 -8.90 1.11
CA GLU A 588 -24.99 -8.08 2.19
C GLU A 588 -24.05 -6.91 2.49
N VAL A 589 -24.59 -5.79 2.94
CA VAL A 589 -23.81 -4.66 3.47
C VAL A 589 -23.96 -4.54 4.96
N PRO A 590 -22.90 -4.13 5.68
CA PRO A 590 -22.98 -3.85 7.11
C PRO A 590 -23.99 -2.72 7.41
N PRO A 591 -24.55 -2.68 8.63
CA PRO A 591 -25.44 -1.60 9.05
C PRO A 591 -24.79 -0.23 8.87
N GLY A 592 -25.49 0.70 8.22
CA GLY A 592 -25.01 2.06 7.96
C GLY A 592 -24.00 2.20 6.81
N ALA A 593 -23.60 1.11 6.12
CA ALA A 593 -22.63 1.17 5.03
C ALA A 593 -23.17 1.76 3.71
N GLY A 594 -24.49 1.89 3.59
CA GLY A 594 -25.19 2.32 2.36
C GLY A 594 -25.64 1.11 1.54
N PRO A 595 -26.50 1.35 0.50
CA PRO A 595 -27.02 0.27 -0.31
C PRO A 595 -26.02 -0.29 -1.32
N ILE A 596 -26.31 -1.50 -1.82
CA ILE A 596 -25.67 -2.07 -3.00
C ILE A 596 -26.19 -1.31 -4.23
N VAL A 597 -25.26 -0.83 -5.07
CA VAL A 597 -25.58 -0.04 -6.26
C VAL A 597 -25.20 -0.72 -7.57
N GLU A 598 -24.31 -1.73 -7.50
CA GLU A 598 -23.86 -2.45 -8.70
C GLU A 598 -23.43 -3.88 -8.35
N VAL A 599 -23.76 -4.82 -9.22
CA VAL A 599 -23.25 -6.20 -9.22
C VAL A 599 -22.72 -6.52 -10.62
N GLU A 600 -21.49 -7.01 -10.69
CA GLU A 600 -20.78 -7.25 -11.92
C GLU A 600 -20.24 -8.70 -11.94
N TRP A 601 -20.15 -9.30 -13.12
CA TRP A 601 -19.74 -10.68 -13.32
C TRP A 601 -18.62 -10.79 -14.35
N ASP A 602 -17.63 -11.59 -14.03
CA ASP A 602 -16.54 -11.97 -14.91
C ASP A 602 -16.42 -13.51 -14.88
N PHE A 603 -16.74 -14.17 -15.98
CA PHE A 603 -16.76 -15.62 -16.05
C PHE A 603 -15.45 -16.22 -16.58
N ASP A 604 -14.69 -15.47 -17.36
CA ASP A 604 -13.47 -15.90 -18.03
C ASP A 604 -12.18 -15.45 -17.32
N GLY A 605 -12.30 -14.63 -16.27
CA GLY A 605 -11.17 -14.12 -15.51
C GLY A 605 -10.41 -12.99 -16.22
N SER A 606 -11.04 -12.30 -17.19
CA SER A 606 -10.46 -11.17 -17.91
C SER A 606 -10.20 -9.97 -17.01
N GLY A 607 -10.95 -9.82 -15.93
CA GLY A 607 -10.93 -8.65 -15.04
C GLY A 607 -11.76 -7.47 -15.56
N GLU A 608 -12.43 -7.59 -16.71
CA GLU A 608 -13.22 -6.50 -17.33
C GLU A 608 -14.67 -6.46 -16.86
N TYR A 609 -15.19 -7.53 -16.27
CA TYR A 609 -16.57 -7.64 -15.78
C TYR A 609 -17.62 -7.22 -16.82
N PRO A 610 -17.75 -7.96 -17.94
CA PRO A 610 -18.58 -7.56 -19.07
C PRO A 610 -20.10 -7.56 -18.77
N ARG A 611 -20.54 -8.33 -17.76
CA ARG A 611 -21.94 -8.33 -17.30
C ARG A 611 -22.09 -7.44 -16.08
N LYS A 612 -22.93 -6.41 -16.21
CA LYS A 612 -23.20 -5.43 -15.14
C LYS A 612 -24.70 -5.31 -14.89
N ARG A 613 -25.08 -5.21 -13.61
CA ARG A 613 -26.40 -4.79 -13.17
C ARG A 613 -26.27 -3.57 -12.27
N THR A 614 -26.68 -2.42 -12.76
CA THR A 614 -26.75 -1.16 -12.01
C THR A 614 -28.16 -0.88 -11.51
N GLN A 615 -29.16 -1.45 -12.17
CA GLN A 615 -30.54 -1.43 -11.72
C GLN A 615 -30.80 -2.68 -10.91
N ILE A 616 -30.82 -2.54 -9.59
CA ILE A 616 -30.98 -3.64 -8.66
C ILE A 616 -32.47 -3.80 -8.42
N ASP A 617 -33.09 -4.75 -9.14
CA ASP A 617 -34.52 -5.07 -9.05
C ASP A 617 -34.83 -5.67 -7.66
N GLY A 618 -35.67 -5.02 -6.85
CA GLY A 618 -36.01 -5.54 -5.53
C GLY A 618 -36.83 -4.61 -4.64
N GLY A 619 -37.72 -3.82 -5.20
CA GLY A 619 -38.70 -3.06 -4.43
C GLY A 619 -38.31 -1.60 -4.15
N GLU A 620 -39.26 -0.83 -3.64
CA GLU A 620 -39.08 0.57 -3.24
C GLU A 620 -38.12 0.67 -2.03
N GLY A 621 -36.80 0.94 -2.29
CA GLY A 621 -35.86 1.26 -1.21
C GLY A 621 -34.43 0.79 -1.47
N PRO A 622 -33.46 1.30 -0.70
CA PRO A 622 -32.05 0.94 -0.80
C PRO A 622 -31.83 -0.51 -0.35
N LEU A 623 -31.24 -1.35 -1.21
CA LEU A 623 -31.04 -2.77 -0.93
C LEU A 623 -29.77 -3.01 -0.08
N SER A 624 -29.97 -3.46 1.15
CA SER A 624 -28.88 -3.94 2.02
C SER A 624 -28.46 -5.38 1.71
N ARG A 625 -29.24 -6.11 0.91
CA ARG A 625 -29.00 -7.50 0.53
C ARG A 625 -29.49 -7.77 -0.89
N VAL A 626 -28.73 -8.55 -1.65
CA VAL A 626 -29.08 -9.02 -2.99
C VAL A 626 -28.80 -10.53 -3.14
N CYS A 627 -29.56 -11.17 -4.04
CA CYS A 627 -29.34 -12.55 -4.47
C CYS A 627 -29.62 -12.64 -5.97
N TYR A 628 -28.64 -13.12 -6.72
CA TYR A 628 -28.75 -13.26 -8.16
C TYR A 628 -28.41 -14.69 -8.60
N THR A 629 -29.17 -15.19 -9.56
CA THR A 629 -28.90 -16.44 -10.26
C THR A 629 -28.55 -16.11 -11.71
N VAL A 630 -27.42 -16.62 -12.22
CA VAL A 630 -26.92 -16.39 -13.57
C VAL A 630 -26.41 -17.70 -14.15
N GLU A 631 -26.84 -18.01 -15.39
CA GLU A 631 -26.32 -19.14 -16.14
C GLU A 631 -25.18 -18.70 -17.08
N HIS A 632 -24.19 -19.58 -17.25
CA HIS A 632 -23.10 -19.41 -18.19
C HIS A 632 -22.68 -20.73 -18.81
N THR A 633 -22.34 -20.72 -20.11
CA THR A 633 -21.86 -21.86 -20.88
C THR A 633 -20.40 -21.66 -21.22
N PHE A 634 -19.56 -22.61 -20.84
CA PHE A 634 -18.13 -22.60 -21.18
C PHE A 634 -17.87 -23.28 -22.50
N THR A 635 -17.27 -22.58 -23.47
CA THR A 635 -17.04 -23.03 -24.85
C THR A 635 -15.62 -23.56 -25.08
N GLU A 636 -14.71 -23.39 -24.14
CA GLU A 636 -13.31 -23.82 -24.23
C GLU A 636 -12.88 -24.57 -22.97
N ALA A 637 -11.95 -25.54 -23.17
CA ALA A 637 -11.37 -26.29 -22.06
C ALA A 637 -10.38 -25.41 -21.29
N GLY A 638 -10.38 -25.52 -19.95
CA GLY A 638 -9.49 -24.74 -19.09
C GLY A 638 -9.95 -24.72 -17.63
N THR A 639 -9.16 -24.10 -16.77
CA THR A 639 -9.55 -23.80 -15.39
C THR A 639 -9.89 -22.32 -15.30
N TYR A 640 -11.12 -22.04 -14.93
CA TYR A 640 -11.67 -20.69 -14.79
C TYR A 640 -11.92 -20.35 -13.33
N PHE A 641 -11.81 -19.07 -13.00
CA PHE A 641 -12.15 -18.53 -11.70
C PHE A 641 -13.21 -17.42 -11.84
N PRO A 642 -14.45 -17.79 -12.14
CA PRO A 642 -15.55 -16.83 -12.22
C PRO A 642 -15.65 -15.98 -10.96
N ALA A 643 -15.83 -14.68 -11.16
CA ALA A 643 -15.89 -13.70 -10.09
C ALA A 643 -17.18 -12.87 -10.14
N MET A 644 -17.74 -12.57 -8.96
CA MET A 644 -18.79 -11.59 -8.78
C MET A 644 -18.23 -10.43 -7.95
N ARG A 645 -18.26 -9.22 -8.49
CA ARG A 645 -17.89 -7.98 -7.80
C ARG A 645 -19.15 -7.22 -7.41
N VAL A 646 -19.19 -6.76 -6.15
CA VAL A 646 -20.31 -6.00 -5.61
C VAL A 646 -19.82 -4.64 -5.17
N THR A 647 -20.57 -3.60 -5.53
CA THR A 647 -20.29 -2.21 -5.14
C THR A 647 -21.44 -1.67 -4.30
N SER A 648 -21.12 -1.13 -3.13
CA SER A 648 -22.03 -0.29 -2.34
C SER A 648 -21.62 1.18 -2.41
N GLN A 649 -22.58 2.09 -2.17
CA GLN A 649 -22.33 3.52 -2.13
C GLN A 649 -23.28 4.17 -1.14
N ARG A 650 -22.79 5.06 -0.26
CA ARG A 650 -23.49 5.56 0.93
C ARG A 650 -24.86 6.19 0.60
N GLU A 651 -24.94 7.01 -0.42
CA GLU A 651 -26.14 7.71 -0.82
C GLU A 651 -26.98 6.95 -1.87
N GLY A 652 -26.58 5.72 -2.23
CA GLY A 652 -27.27 4.91 -3.22
C GLY A 652 -27.14 5.40 -4.66
N ARG A 653 -26.08 6.15 -4.99
CA ARG A 653 -25.86 6.71 -6.34
C ARG A 653 -24.94 5.82 -7.17
N PRO A 654 -25.46 5.08 -8.17
CA PRO A 654 -24.65 4.18 -9.00
C PRO A 654 -23.66 4.93 -9.91
N ASP A 655 -23.96 6.18 -10.26
CA ASP A 655 -23.17 7.07 -11.11
C ASP A 655 -22.10 7.88 -10.35
N SER A 656 -22.03 7.75 -9.03
CA SER A 656 -21.02 8.43 -8.23
C SER A 656 -19.62 7.97 -8.61
N LEU A 657 -18.70 8.91 -8.83
CA LEU A 657 -17.29 8.62 -9.08
C LEU A 657 -16.53 8.28 -7.79
N TYR A 658 -17.04 8.71 -6.63
CA TYR A 658 -16.38 8.61 -5.34
C TYR A 658 -17.19 7.81 -4.34
N GLY A 659 -16.49 7.24 -3.34
CA GLY A 659 -17.15 6.49 -2.27
C GLY A 659 -17.74 5.14 -2.71
N ARG A 660 -17.28 4.60 -3.82
CA ARG A 660 -17.68 3.28 -4.33
C ARG A 660 -16.90 2.20 -3.62
N ILE A 661 -17.54 1.50 -2.70
CA ILE A 661 -16.92 0.48 -1.86
C ILE A 661 -17.17 -0.89 -2.47
N GLN A 662 -16.12 -1.61 -2.79
CA GLN A 662 -16.17 -2.87 -3.52
C GLN A 662 -15.72 -4.06 -2.68
N ASN A 663 -16.26 -5.24 -3.02
CA ASN A 663 -15.73 -6.54 -2.63
C ASN A 663 -16.03 -7.59 -3.71
N ILE A 664 -15.33 -8.74 -3.65
CA ILE A 664 -15.44 -9.82 -4.64
C ILE A 664 -15.63 -11.17 -3.97
N ALA A 665 -16.33 -12.07 -4.68
CA ALA A 665 -16.37 -13.51 -4.38
C ALA A 665 -16.03 -14.29 -5.66
N ARG A 666 -15.41 -15.47 -5.51
CA ARG A 666 -14.96 -16.30 -6.62
C ARG A 666 -15.31 -17.76 -6.40
N VAL A 667 -15.41 -18.51 -7.50
CA VAL A 667 -15.53 -19.99 -7.52
C VAL A 667 -14.57 -20.54 -8.55
N ARG A 668 -14.41 -21.88 -8.60
CA ARG A 668 -13.59 -22.59 -9.60
C ARG A 668 -14.48 -23.43 -10.52
N VAL A 669 -14.26 -23.31 -11.84
CA VAL A 669 -14.86 -24.18 -12.85
C VAL A 669 -13.73 -24.81 -13.66
N VAL A 670 -13.66 -26.13 -13.66
CA VAL A 670 -12.71 -26.91 -14.47
C VAL A 670 -13.44 -27.50 -15.65
N VAL A 671 -13.08 -27.07 -16.86
CA VAL A 671 -13.73 -27.47 -18.11
C VAL A 671 -12.82 -28.44 -18.83
N GLY A 672 -13.21 -29.73 -18.89
CA GLY A 672 -12.52 -30.78 -19.64
C GLY A 672 -12.97 -30.85 -21.08
N HIS A 673 -12.16 -31.47 -21.96
CA HIS A 673 -12.56 -31.77 -23.33
C HIS A 673 -13.76 -32.72 -23.36
N ARG A 674 -14.65 -32.55 -24.32
CA ARG A 674 -15.68 -33.58 -24.64
C ARG A 674 -14.94 -34.84 -25.06
N ALA A 675 -15.25 -35.97 -24.43
CA ALA A 675 -14.79 -37.26 -24.94
C ALA A 675 -15.36 -37.44 -26.38
N SER A 676 -14.46 -37.56 -27.36
CA SER A 676 -14.80 -37.79 -28.77
C SER A 676 -15.57 -39.09 -28.94
#